data_99feec9e369a2e51ce5077efb886d9d3
#
_entry.id   99feec9e369a2e51ce5077efb886d9d3
#
_cell.length_a   1.000
_cell.length_b   1.000
_cell.length_c   1.000
_cell.angle_alpha   90.00
_cell.angle_beta   90.00
_cell.angle_gamma   90.00
#
_symmetry.space_group_name_H-M   'P 1'
#
loop_
_entity.id
_entity.type
_entity.pdbx_description
1 polymer ?
#
loop_
_entity_poly.entity_id
_entity_poly.type
_entity_poly.pdbx_seq_one_letter_code
_entity_poly.pdbx_strand_id
1 'polypeptide(L)'
;QLLAQTLDCIAAPDTLVVIDPVMADNGSYYKFTTSQCVVRVYKNPIRFAMYDKNNRAVIYEEAEPLAFGLKTTQTMRRSGDEDFYGCGMQQGNFSYAGKEADIEVTGWDEDQSSNPAPFYMSTKGYGVFRNTFAPGHYAFNGTEMLDKNYDDGFKLMGFTSQLTHNENRFDAFYFYGPSLKDLLNDYTDITGKPFMPAMWMLTMGDADCYNKGEQRTGWPQSTPDVISQVADKYVEYDMPRGWILPNDGYGCGYVKLDSVVTELGKRGFHTGLWTENGVDKIAYEVGKCGTRLCKLDVAWVGEGYEFALNGCKSAFEGIESNTNERGFVWAVCGWAGTQRYSTVWSGDQVSNWDYIRYHIPTITGAGLSAMNAATSDVDGIFGGSPKTYTRDLQWKVFTPIFMTMSGWADADRQPWVYGHPYTDINRKFLKLKMRLNPYAYTYCHEAHMTGVPMARAMVLEFPDDVVTRDTTTQYQFMSGEWMMVAPVYTRKNVRDSIYFPAGEWYDYWTGKKYEGGKWLDKYEAKLDICPVFIRQGAIIPMYPDMNYVGEKPADVLTLDLYPYGNTSFNLYEDDGLTRDYKKGEFARTLISVSSPKGEKGTITVDIAKAKGDYKGRYQERTYLLDVRSESSPSNVTVAEKPLSAISPEAFNAGQEGWYFDASDRMGRVKVRTNRLSTNQDQKIVIGF
;
A
#
# COMPACT_ATOMS: atom_id res chain seq x y z
N GLN A 1 -31.88 2.53 -21.49
CA GLN A 1 -31.33 2.56 -20.12
C GLN A 1 -31.69 1.23 -19.47
N LEU A 2 -30.80 0.25 -19.52
CA LEU A 2 -30.79 -0.84 -18.56
C LEU A 2 -30.29 -0.21 -17.27
N LEU A 3 -31.16 -0.02 -16.30
CA LEU A 3 -30.78 0.27 -14.93
C LEU A 3 -29.92 -0.91 -14.47
N ALA A 4 -28.61 -0.73 -14.46
CA ALA A 4 -27.72 -1.63 -13.75
C ALA A 4 -28.25 -1.70 -12.29
N GLN A 5 -28.58 -2.89 -11.82
CA GLN A 5 -28.72 -3.09 -10.39
C GLN A 5 -27.38 -2.67 -9.78
N THR A 6 -27.39 -1.60 -9.00
CA THR A 6 -26.21 -1.15 -8.28
C THR A 6 -25.87 -2.21 -7.25
N LEU A 7 -24.92 -3.07 -7.59
CA LEU A 7 -24.29 -3.94 -6.61
C LEU A 7 -23.46 -3.07 -5.67
N ASP A 8 -23.38 -3.42 -4.41
CA ASP A 8 -22.63 -2.64 -3.41
C ASP A 8 -21.12 -2.51 -3.69
N CYS A 9 -20.58 -3.25 -4.65
CA CYS A 9 -19.22 -3.06 -5.16
C CYS A 9 -19.05 -1.77 -5.97
N ILE A 10 -20.14 -1.13 -6.42
CA ILE A 10 -20.12 0.16 -7.09
C ILE A 10 -20.32 1.27 -6.06
N ALA A 11 -19.36 2.19 -5.97
CA ALA A 11 -19.46 3.40 -5.16
C ALA A 11 -20.06 4.52 -6.01
N ALA A 12 -21.29 4.88 -5.74
CA ALA A 12 -22.01 6.03 -6.26
C ALA A 12 -21.72 6.51 -7.70
N PRO A 13 -22.71 6.50 -8.58
CA PRO A 13 -22.59 6.94 -9.97
C PRO A 13 -22.60 8.47 -10.15
N ASP A 14 -22.64 9.25 -9.07
CA ASP A 14 -22.89 10.70 -9.11
C ASP A 14 -21.75 11.53 -9.76
N THR A 15 -20.62 10.92 -10.04
CA THR A 15 -19.46 11.57 -10.67
C THR A 15 -19.15 11.08 -12.09
N LEU A 16 -19.90 10.13 -12.63
CA LEU A 16 -19.68 9.65 -13.98
C LEU A 16 -20.13 10.70 -15.01
N VAL A 17 -19.16 11.31 -15.67
CA VAL A 17 -19.43 12.15 -16.83
C VAL A 17 -19.80 11.23 -17.99
N VAL A 18 -21.08 11.16 -18.30
CA VAL A 18 -21.57 10.48 -19.51
C VAL A 18 -21.20 11.36 -20.71
N ILE A 19 -20.16 10.95 -21.44
CA ILE A 19 -19.86 11.54 -22.74
C ILE A 19 -20.66 10.73 -23.77
N ASP A 20 -21.57 11.37 -24.48
CA ASP A 20 -22.26 10.74 -25.60
C ASP A 20 -21.25 10.45 -26.72
N PRO A 21 -20.90 9.21 -26.99
CA PRO A 21 -19.98 8.86 -28.07
C PRO A 21 -20.66 9.12 -29.42
N VAL A 22 -19.90 9.59 -30.39
CA VAL A 22 -20.40 9.69 -31.76
C VAL A 22 -20.56 8.27 -32.31
N MET A 23 -21.81 7.85 -32.52
CA MET A 23 -22.13 6.55 -33.09
C MET A 23 -22.22 6.62 -34.61
N ALA A 24 -21.63 5.65 -35.28
CA ALA A 24 -21.78 5.45 -36.73
C ALA A 24 -21.97 3.96 -37.05
N ASP A 25 -22.81 3.66 -38.02
CA ASP A 25 -22.98 2.32 -38.58
C ASP A 25 -22.01 2.16 -39.76
N ASN A 26 -21.06 1.21 -39.64
CA ASN A 26 -20.09 0.89 -40.69
C ASN A 26 -20.41 -0.42 -41.42
N GLY A 27 -21.68 -0.83 -41.44
CA GLY A 27 -22.10 -2.07 -42.09
C GLY A 27 -21.89 -3.30 -41.20
N SER A 28 -20.66 -3.76 -41.03
CA SER A 28 -20.34 -4.96 -40.22
C SER A 28 -20.25 -4.69 -38.72
N TYR A 29 -20.11 -3.44 -38.31
CA TYR A 29 -20.03 -3.05 -36.88
C TYR A 29 -20.59 -1.65 -36.61
N TYR A 30 -21.05 -1.43 -35.37
CA TYR A 30 -21.31 -0.12 -34.84
C TYR A 30 -20.01 0.45 -34.29
N LYS A 31 -19.66 1.69 -34.67
CA LYS A 31 -18.50 2.42 -34.20
C LYS A 31 -18.93 3.49 -33.23
N PHE A 32 -18.35 3.47 -32.04
CA PHE A 32 -18.49 4.53 -31.02
C PHE A 32 -17.15 5.23 -30.86
N THR A 33 -17.11 6.52 -31.13
CA THR A 33 -15.88 7.31 -31.08
C THR A 33 -15.90 8.20 -29.85
N THR A 34 -14.90 8.05 -29.00
CA THR A 34 -14.62 8.94 -27.85
C THR A 34 -13.40 9.80 -28.14
N SER A 35 -13.04 10.70 -27.20
CA SER A 35 -11.81 11.49 -27.31
C SER A 35 -10.53 10.65 -27.18
N GLN A 36 -10.60 9.46 -26.59
CA GLN A 36 -9.45 8.62 -26.25
C GLN A 36 -9.35 7.33 -27.08
N CYS A 37 -10.47 6.70 -27.38
CA CYS A 37 -10.51 5.41 -28.07
C CYS A 37 -11.73 5.29 -28.99
N VAL A 38 -11.71 4.26 -29.82
CA VAL A 38 -12.85 3.84 -30.64
C VAL A 38 -13.30 2.48 -30.20
N VAL A 39 -14.59 2.36 -29.88
CA VAL A 39 -15.23 1.08 -29.56
C VAL A 39 -15.94 0.56 -30.81
N ARG A 40 -15.74 -0.71 -31.13
CA ARG A 40 -16.47 -1.43 -32.17
C ARG A 40 -17.34 -2.51 -31.55
N VAL A 41 -18.59 -2.53 -31.93
CA VAL A 41 -19.50 -3.64 -31.62
C VAL A 41 -19.87 -4.32 -32.96
N TYR A 42 -19.23 -5.45 -33.20
CA TYR A 42 -19.48 -6.25 -34.42
C TYR A 42 -20.87 -6.88 -34.37
N LYS A 43 -21.50 -6.98 -35.53
CA LYS A 43 -22.91 -7.43 -35.62
C LYS A 43 -23.05 -8.95 -35.78
N ASN A 44 -22.10 -9.57 -36.48
CA ASN A 44 -22.16 -11.01 -36.79
C ASN A 44 -20.75 -11.61 -36.90
N PRO A 45 -20.28 -12.41 -35.91
CA PRO A 45 -20.95 -12.59 -34.63
C PRO A 45 -20.80 -11.33 -33.73
N ILE A 46 -21.70 -11.21 -32.76
CA ILE A 46 -21.66 -10.10 -31.80
C ILE A 46 -20.37 -10.22 -30.97
N ARG A 47 -19.49 -9.23 -31.11
CA ARG A 47 -18.20 -9.13 -30.39
C ARG A 47 -17.91 -7.68 -30.09
N PHE A 48 -17.14 -7.46 -29.05
CA PHE A 48 -16.70 -6.15 -28.60
C PHE A 48 -15.18 -5.99 -28.83
N ALA A 49 -14.77 -4.79 -29.27
CA ALA A 49 -13.37 -4.45 -29.40
C ALA A 49 -13.12 -2.96 -29.12
N MET A 50 -11.93 -2.64 -28.58
CA MET A 50 -11.44 -1.27 -28.43
C MET A 50 -10.21 -1.05 -29.31
N TYR A 51 -10.16 0.09 -29.94
CA TYR A 51 -9.08 0.55 -30.80
C TYR A 51 -8.55 1.90 -30.32
N ASP A 52 -7.35 2.24 -30.73
CA ASP A 52 -6.81 3.58 -30.54
C ASP A 52 -7.75 4.66 -31.14
N LYS A 53 -7.55 5.93 -30.73
CA LYS A 53 -8.38 7.05 -31.22
C LYS A 53 -8.42 7.20 -32.74
N ASN A 54 -7.41 6.65 -33.45
CA ASN A 54 -7.32 6.67 -34.90
C ASN A 54 -8.02 5.46 -35.54
N ASN A 55 -8.60 4.57 -34.74
CA ASN A 55 -9.26 3.33 -35.17
C ASN A 55 -8.34 2.37 -35.94
N ARG A 56 -7.06 2.30 -35.57
CA ARG A 56 -6.01 1.53 -36.28
C ARG A 56 -5.42 0.41 -35.42
N ALA A 57 -4.96 0.74 -34.21
CA ALA A 57 -4.32 -0.24 -33.34
C ALA A 57 -5.35 -0.84 -32.36
N VAL A 58 -5.40 -2.17 -32.27
CA VAL A 58 -6.23 -2.91 -31.33
C VAL A 58 -5.67 -2.75 -29.92
N ILE A 59 -6.51 -2.33 -28.99
CA ILE A 59 -6.23 -2.26 -27.56
C ILE A 59 -6.77 -3.50 -26.87
N TYR A 60 -8.03 -3.81 -27.10
CA TYR A 60 -8.76 -4.95 -26.55
C TYR A 60 -9.64 -5.57 -27.62
N GLU A 61 -9.83 -6.89 -27.58
CA GLU A 61 -10.70 -7.57 -28.54
C GLU A 61 -11.22 -8.91 -28.03
N GLU A 62 -12.52 -9.11 -28.14
CA GLU A 62 -13.13 -10.44 -27.95
C GLU A 62 -12.79 -11.33 -29.13
N ALA A 63 -12.31 -12.54 -28.84
CA ALA A 63 -11.99 -13.56 -29.83
C ALA A 63 -13.23 -14.35 -30.26
N GLU A 64 -14.19 -14.51 -29.37
CA GLU A 64 -15.44 -15.22 -29.54
C GLU A 64 -16.59 -14.40 -28.96
N PRO A 65 -17.84 -14.63 -29.44
CA PRO A 65 -19.01 -14.12 -28.73
C PRO A 65 -19.07 -14.61 -27.29
N LEU A 66 -19.67 -13.79 -26.41
CA LEU A 66 -19.96 -14.21 -25.06
C LEU A 66 -20.78 -15.49 -25.02
N ALA A 67 -20.35 -16.48 -24.27
CA ALA A 67 -21.07 -17.71 -24.04
C ALA A 67 -21.81 -17.67 -22.69
N PHE A 68 -23.07 -18.02 -22.70
CA PHE A 68 -23.96 -18.02 -21.54
C PHE A 68 -24.41 -19.44 -21.21
N GLY A 69 -24.58 -19.75 -19.92
CA GLY A 69 -24.98 -21.05 -19.42
C GLY A 69 -24.89 -21.13 -17.90
N LEU A 70 -24.43 -22.23 -17.36
CA LEU A 70 -24.11 -22.35 -15.93
C LEU A 70 -22.96 -21.40 -15.54
N LYS A 71 -22.12 -21.07 -16.53
CA LYS A 71 -21.07 -20.07 -16.44
C LYS A 71 -21.22 -19.09 -17.60
N THR A 72 -20.90 -17.83 -17.35
CA THR A 72 -20.66 -16.86 -18.42
C THR A 72 -19.19 -16.91 -18.77
N THR A 73 -18.88 -17.14 -20.06
CA THR A 73 -17.49 -17.18 -20.55
C THR A 73 -17.24 -16.06 -21.53
N GLN A 74 -16.19 -15.29 -21.28
CA GLN A 74 -15.62 -14.32 -22.18
C GLN A 74 -14.30 -14.84 -22.70
N THR A 75 -14.16 -14.94 -24.03
CA THR A 75 -12.91 -15.32 -24.67
C THR A 75 -12.35 -14.10 -25.39
N MET A 76 -11.18 -13.65 -24.92
CA MET A 76 -10.51 -12.49 -25.51
C MET A 76 -9.21 -12.87 -26.21
N ARG A 77 -8.79 -12.03 -27.14
CA ARG A 77 -7.49 -12.11 -27.77
C ARG A 77 -6.41 -11.58 -26.83
N ARG A 78 -5.28 -12.26 -26.77
CA ARG A 78 -4.06 -11.85 -26.07
C ARG A 78 -2.89 -11.77 -27.05
N SER A 79 -2.12 -10.70 -27.01
CA SER A 79 -0.82 -10.65 -27.72
C SER A 79 0.26 -11.38 -26.93
N GLY A 80 1.32 -11.84 -27.62
CA GLY A 80 2.38 -12.60 -26.97
C GLY A 80 3.26 -11.80 -26.01
N ASP A 81 3.21 -10.47 -26.09
CA ASP A 81 3.97 -9.51 -25.26
C ASP A 81 3.08 -8.79 -24.23
N GLU A 82 1.92 -9.37 -23.91
CA GLU A 82 0.93 -8.78 -23.03
C GLU A 82 0.96 -9.41 -21.64
N ASP A 83 1.14 -8.58 -20.64
CA ASP A 83 1.08 -8.96 -19.22
C ASP A 83 -0.21 -8.48 -18.59
N PHE A 84 -0.68 -9.24 -17.57
CA PHE A 84 -1.92 -8.99 -16.87
C PHE A 84 -1.69 -8.87 -15.36
N TYR A 85 -2.40 -7.95 -14.74
CA TYR A 85 -2.30 -7.64 -13.32
C TYR A 85 -3.68 -7.46 -12.71
N GLY A 86 -3.76 -7.50 -11.37
CA GLY A 86 -5.03 -7.35 -10.66
C GLY A 86 -5.46 -8.61 -9.95
N CYS A 87 -6.70 -9.05 -10.14
CA CYS A 87 -7.30 -10.27 -9.57
C CYS A 87 -7.38 -10.30 -8.04
N GLY A 88 -7.14 -9.16 -7.36
CA GLY A 88 -7.12 -9.10 -5.90
C GLY A 88 -5.84 -9.65 -5.28
N MET A 89 -5.96 -10.25 -4.08
CA MET A 89 -4.84 -10.85 -3.37
C MET A 89 -4.73 -12.33 -3.73
N GLN A 90 -3.78 -12.64 -4.59
CA GLN A 90 -3.40 -13.98 -5.01
C GLN A 90 -2.05 -14.32 -4.36
N GLN A 91 -1.98 -15.40 -3.61
CA GLN A 91 -0.78 -15.75 -2.84
C GLN A 91 0.41 -16.08 -3.75
N GLY A 92 1.47 -15.30 -3.65
CA GLY A 92 2.68 -15.49 -4.43
C GLY A 92 2.65 -14.92 -5.86
N ASN A 93 1.58 -14.22 -6.26
CA ASN A 93 1.42 -13.76 -7.63
C ASN A 93 1.08 -12.26 -7.73
N PHE A 94 1.63 -11.59 -8.73
CA PHE A 94 1.24 -10.24 -9.12
C PHE A 94 1.07 -10.08 -10.64
N SER A 95 1.63 -10.98 -11.45
CA SER A 95 1.57 -11.00 -12.91
C SER A 95 1.02 -12.35 -13.39
N TYR A 96 0.06 -12.29 -14.32
CA TYR A 96 -0.69 -13.47 -14.76
C TYR A 96 -0.47 -13.84 -16.25
N ALA A 97 0.49 -13.25 -16.93
CA ALA A 97 0.85 -13.67 -18.29
C ALA A 97 1.24 -15.15 -18.30
N GLY A 98 0.49 -15.95 -19.09
CA GLY A 98 0.68 -17.41 -19.15
C GLY A 98 0.30 -18.18 -17.88
N LYS A 99 -0.52 -17.57 -16.99
CA LYS A 99 -1.01 -18.17 -15.73
C LYS A 99 -2.52 -18.09 -15.62
N GLU A 100 -3.03 -18.64 -14.55
CA GLU A 100 -4.43 -18.61 -14.14
C GLU A 100 -4.58 -17.87 -12.80
N ALA A 101 -5.78 -17.36 -12.55
CA ALA A 101 -6.15 -16.73 -11.29
C ALA A 101 -7.57 -17.14 -10.89
N ASP A 102 -7.74 -17.63 -9.67
CA ASP A 102 -9.05 -17.90 -9.09
C ASP A 102 -9.68 -16.61 -8.57
N ILE A 103 -10.87 -16.31 -9.07
CA ILE A 103 -11.68 -15.20 -8.56
C ILE A 103 -12.68 -15.77 -7.55
N GLU A 104 -12.14 -16.47 -6.60
CA GLU A 104 -12.81 -17.00 -5.42
C GLU A 104 -11.77 -17.28 -4.32
N VAL A 105 -12.22 -17.38 -3.08
CA VAL A 105 -11.34 -17.80 -1.98
C VAL A 105 -11.08 -19.30 -2.11
N THR A 106 -9.83 -19.68 -2.37
CA THR A 106 -9.40 -21.08 -2.45
C THR A 106 -8.56 -21.51 -1.25
N GLY A 107 -8.02 -20.57 -0.51
CA GLY A 107 -7.23 -20.80 0.69
C GLY A 107 -6.21 -19.71 0.93
N TRP A 108 -5.23 -19.99 1.80
CA TRP A 108 -4.25 -19.01 2.26
C TRP A 108 -2.80 -19.43 2.03
N ASP A 109 -2.57 -20.60 1.46
CA ASP A 109 -1.22 -21.04 1.09
C ASP A 109 -0.75 -20.41 -0.24
N GLU A 110 0.53 -20.60 -0.57
CA GLU A 110 1.09 -20.17 -1.85
C GLU A 110 0.26 -20.76 -3.02
N ASP A 111 0.09 -19.96 -4.08
CA ASP A 111 -0.75 -20.25 -5.26
C ASP A 111 -2.26 -20.33 -5.01
N GLN A 112 -2.74 -19.95 -3.82
CA GLN A 112 -4.16 -19.83 -3.51
C GLN A 112 -4.61 -18.37 -3.51
N SER A 113 -5.92 -18.15 -3.47
CA SER A 113 -6.54 -16.83 -3.43
C SER A 113 -7.21 -16.57 -2.08
N SER A 114 -6.87 -15.48 -1.40
CA SER A 114 -7.46 -15.11 -0.11
C SER A 114 -8.46 -13.96 -0.19
N ASN A 115 -8.19 -12.96 -1.03
CA ASN A 115 -9.03 -11.77 -1.18
C ASN A 115 -9.16 -11.44 -2.67
N PRO A 116 -9.94 -12.21 -3.43
CA PRO A 116 -10.07 -12.05 -4.87
C PRO A 116 -10.80 -10.76 -5.26
N ALA A 117 -10.55 -10.28 -6.48
CA ALA A 117 -11.30 -9.20 -7.09
C ALA A 117 -11.54 -9.50 -8.58
N PRO A 118 -12.77 -9.34 -9.10
CA PRO A 118 -13.11 -9.58 -10.50
C PRO A 118 -12.65 -8.40 -11.39
N PHE A 119 -11.40 -8.01 -11.25
CA PHE A 119 -10.76 -6.89 -11.96
C PHE A 119 -9.37 -7.28 -12.43
N TYR A 120 -9.05 -6.92 -13.67
CA TYR A 120 -7.70 -7.04 -14.20
C TYR A 120 -7.32 -5.86 -15.09
N MET A 121 -6.02 -5.66 -15.24
CA MET A 121 -5.41 -4.66 -16.13
C MET A 121 -4.42 -5.33 -17.07
N SER A 122 -4.23 -4.73 -18.24
CA SER A 122 -3.26 -5.16 -19.25
C SER A 122 -2.22 -4.08 -19.52
N THR A 123 -0.99 -4.51 -19.86
CA THR A 123 0.07 -3.63 -20.37
C THR A 123 -0.30 -2.94 -21.70
N LYS A 124 -1.41 -3.33 -22.35
CA LYS A 124 -1.96 -2.63 -23.52
C LYS A 124 -2.77 -1.38 -23.16
N GLY A 125 -2.87 -1.02 -21.88
CA GLY A 125 -3.51 0.19 -21.41
C GLY A 125 -5.03 0.06 -21.28
N TYR A 126 -5.55 -1.14 -21.04
CA TYR A 126 -6.94 -1.35 -20.68
C TYR A 126 -7.11 -2.13 -19.40
N GLY A 127 -8.27 -1.98 -18.77
CA GLY A 127 -8.70 -2.77 -17.62
C GLY A 127 -10.15 -3.21 -17.77
N VAL A 128 -10.52 -4.29 -17.10
CA VAL A 128 -11.89 -4.80 -17.07
C VAL A 128 -12.28 -5.14 -15.65
N PHE A 129 -13.41 -4.61 -15.23
CA PHE A 129 -14.06 -4.96 -13.97
C PHE A 129 -15.38 -5.64 -14.24
N ARG A 130 -15.56 -6.88 -13.78
CA ARG A 130 -16.83 -7.60 -13.82
C ARG A 130 -17.67 -7.22 -12.61
N ASN A 131 -18.82 -6.59 -12.86
CA ASN A 131 -19.76 -6.19 -11.83
C ASN A 131 -20.60 -7.40 -11.37
N THR A 132 -20.01 -8.24 -10.52
CA THR A 132 -20.58 -9.49 -10.04
C THR A 132 -20.04 -9.86 -8.66
N PHE A 133 -20.80 -10.61 -7.89
CA PHE A 133 -20.36 -11.35 -6.70
C PHE A 133 -20.22 -12.85 -6.97
N ALA A 134 -20.44 -13.32 -8.20
CA ALA A 134 -20.27 -14.72 -8.52
C ALA A 134 -18.79 -15.10 -8.58
N PRO A 135 -18.38 -16.23 -7.99
CA PRO A 135 -17.04 -16.78 -8.17
C PRO A 135 -16.67 -16.93 -9.65
N GLY A 136 -15.38 -16.85 -9.94
CA GLY A 136 -14.89 -16.92 -11.30
C GLY A 136 -13.50 -17.54 -11.39
N HIS A 137 -13.05 -17.68 -12.65
CA HIS A 137 -11.72 -18.17 -12.97
C HIS A 137 -11.20 -17.47 -14.22
N TYR A 138 -9.99 -16.92 -14.16
CA TYR A 138 -9.35 -16.21 -15.27
C TYR A 138 -8.11 -16.96 -15.76
N ALA A 139 -8.20 -17.51 -16.98
CA ALA A 139 -7.12 -18.25 -17.61
C ALA A 139 -6.43 -17.36 -18.68
N PHE A 140 -5.28 -16.77 -18.33
CA PHE A 140 -4.45 -15.99 -19.26
C PHE A 140 -3.36 -16.85 -19.93
N ASN A 141 -3.46 -18.17 -19.84
CA ASN A 141 -2.46 -19.14 -20.27
C ASN A 141 -2.79 -19.85 -21.58
N GLY A 142 -3.83 -19.45 -22.30
CA GLY A 142 -4.20 -20.07 -23.56
C GLY A 142 -3.05 -20.06 -24.57
N THR A 143 -2.73 -21.22 -25.12
CA THR A 143 -1.62 -21.42 -26.08
C THR A 143 -2.11 -21.63 -27.51
N GLU A 144 -3.41 -21.78 -27.73
CA GLU A 144 -3.97 -21.91 -29.06
C GLU A 144 -3.83 -20.62 -29.83
N MET A 145 -3.16 -20.72 -30.99
CA MET A 145 -3.03 -19.61 -31.90
C MET A 145 -4.31 -19.49 -32.71
N LEU A 146 -5.00 -18.37 -32.55
CA LEU A 146 -6.15 -18.05 -33.36
C LEU A 146 -5.71 -17.59 -34.75
N ASP A 147 -6.26 -18.21 -35.76
CA ASP A 147 -6.24 -17.75 -37.16
C ASP A 147 -7.67 -17.84 -37.71
N LYS A 148 -8.51 -16.89 -37.29
CA LYS A 148 -9.92 -16.82 -37.71
C LYS A 148 -10.13 -15.66 -38.65
N ASN A 149 -10.80 -15.97 -39.78
CA ASN A 149 -11.36 -14.98 -40.67
C ASN A 149 -12.86 -14.86 -40.39
N TYR A 150 -13.33 -13.67 -40.16
CA TYR A 150 -14.73 -13.38 -40.00
C TYR A 150 -15.33 -12.89 -41.32
N ASP A 151 -16.64 -13.07 -41.53
CA ASP A 151 -17.32 -12.71 -42.77
C ASP A 151 -17.24 -11.22 -43.14
N ASP A 152 -16.91 -10.38 -42.15
CA ASP A 152 -16.69 -8.95 -42.32
C ASP A 152 -15.27 -8.59 -42.83
N GLY A 153 -14.47 -9.61 -43.18
CA GLY A 153 -13.08 -9.43 -43.61
C GLY A 153 -12.08 -9.22 -42.48
N PHE A 154 -12.53 -9.34 -41.24
CA PHE A 154 -11.67 -9.20 -40.07
C PHE A 154 -10.87 -10.48 -39.82
N LYS A 155 -9.55 -10.35 -39.63
CA LYS A 155 -8.67 -11.46 -39.31
C LYS A 155 -8.16 -11.33 -37.90
N LEU A 156 -8.47 -12.31 -37.05
CA LEU A 156 -7.97 -12.39 -35.67
C LEU A 156 -6.73 -13.28 -35.59
N MET A 157 -5.63 -12.74 -35.14
CA MET A 157 -4.39 -13.48 -34.86
C MET A 157 -3.94 -13.21 -33.44
N GLY A 158 -3.47 -14.24 -32.75
CA GLY A 158 -2.95 -14.16 -31.39
C GLY A 158 -3.32 -15.36 -30.55
N PHE A 159 -3.08 -15.28 -29.28
CA PHE A 159 -3.49 -16.28 -28.30
C PHE A 159 -4.87 -15.92 -27.72
N THR A 160 -5.48 -16.87 -27.01
CA THR A 160 -6.72 -16.60 -26.29
C THR A 160 -6.49 -16.53 -24.79
N SER A 161 -7.39 -15.83 -24.11
CA SER A 161 -7.60 -15.92 -22.67
C SER A 161 -9.08 -16.13 -22.41
N GLN A 162 -9.41 -16.96 -21.43
CA GLN A 162 -10.79 -17.25 -21.04
C GLN A 162 -11.08 -16.80 -19.63
N LEU A 163 -12.13 -16.01 -19.48
CA LEU A 163 -12.56 -15.47 -18.19
C LEU A 163 -13.99 -15.93 -17.93
N THR A 164 -14.20 -16.61 -16.82
CA THR A 164 -15.49 -17.20 -16.47
C THR A 164 -15.98 -16.71 -15.12
N HIS A 165 -17.32 -16.59 -15.00
CA HIS A 165 -18.00 -16.44 -13.71
C HIS A 165 -19.17 -17.41 -13.62
N ASN A 166 -19.44 -17.93 -12.42
CA ASN A 166 -20.49 -18.92 -12.15
C ASN A 166 -21.88 -18.26 -12.10
N GLU A 167 -22.26 -17.63 -13.19
CA GLU A 167 -23.56 -16.95 -13.37
C GLU A 167 -23.96 -16.94 -14.85
N ASN A 168 -25.24 -16.75 -15.12
CA ASN A 168 -25.78 -16.59 -16.48
C ASN A 168 -26.09 -15.11 -16.76
N ARG A 169 -25.10 -14.24 -16.49
CA ARG A 169 -25.20 -12.78 -16.65
C ARG A 169 -23.84 -12.22 -17.04
N PHE A 170 -23.84 -11.19 -17.85
CA PHE A 170 -22.64 -10.42 -18.15
C PHE A 170 -22.90 -8.93 -17.88
N ASP A 171 -22.11 -8.36 -16.99
CA ASP A 171 -22.08 -6.94 -16.68
C ASP A 171 -20.63 -6.56 -16.38
N ALA A 172 -20.08 -5.61 -17.13
CA ALA A 172 -18.67 -5.24 -17.02
C ALA A 172 -18.43 -3.77 -17.33
N PHE A 173 -17.43 -3.22 -16.67
CA PHE A 173 -16.85 -1.92 -16.96
C PHE A 173 -15.50 -2.13 -17.66
N TYR A 174 -15.29 -1.40 -18.74
CA TYR A 174 -14.05 -1.38 -19.50
C TYR A 174 -13.38 -0.02 -19.30
N PHE A 175 -12.12 -0.04 -18.94
CA PHE A 175 -11.31 1.15 -18.74
C PHE A 175 -10.26 1.26 -19.83
N TYR A 176 -9.96 2.48 -20.24
CA TYR A 176 -8.85 2.76 -21.12
C TYR A 176 -8.06 3.95 -20.56
N GLY A 177 -6.82 3.71 -20.18
CA GLY A 177 -5.89 4.70 -19.68
C GLY A 177 -4.48 4.38 -20.15
N PRO A 178 -3.63 5.41 -20.43
CA PRO A 178 -2.29 5.17 -20.98
C PRO A 178 -1.38 4.44 -19.99
N SER A 179 -1.66 4.49 -18.69
CA SER A 179 -0.83 3.86 -17.67
C SER A 179 -1.65 2.98 -16.71
N LEU A 180 -0.99 2.05 -16.03
CA LEU A 180 -1.59 1.24 -14.97
C LEU A 180 -2.12 2.10 -13.80
N LYS A 181 -1.47 3.25 -13.53
CA LYS A 181 -1.93 4.20 -12.51
C LYS A 181 -3.27 4.85 -12.90
N ASP A 182 -3.45 5.20 -14.17
CA ASP A 182 -4.74 5.73 -14.66
C ASP A 182 -5.84 4.67 -14.56
N LEU A 183 -5.53 3.40 -14.91
CA LEU A 183 -6.49 2.31 -14.79
C LEU A 183 -6.91 2.03 -13.34
N LEU A 184 -6.00 2.14 -12.38
CA LEU A 184 -6.34 2.05 -10.95
C LEU A 184 -7.23 3.21 -10.51
N ASN A 185 -6.97 4.42 -11.01
CA ASN A 185 -7.81 5.58 -10.74
C ASN A 185 -9.23 5.36 -11.27
N ASP A 186 -9.38 4.94 -12.53
CA ASP A 186 -10.67 4.70 -13.17
C ASP A 186 -11.44 3.56 -12.48
N TYR A 187 -10.76 2.46 -12.15
CA TYR A 187 -11.34 1.35 -11.40
C TYR A 187 -11.88 1.82 -10.04
N THR A 188 -11.12 2.64 -9.33
CA THR A 188 -11.55 3.14 -8.02
C THR A 188 -12.54 4.30 -8.09
N ASP A 189 -12.68 4.97 -9.23
CA ASP A 189 -13.80 5.90 -9.47
C ASP A 189 -15.15 5.14 -9.53
N ILE A 190 -15.14 3.89 -9.98
CA ILE A 190 -16.32 3.03 -10.02
C ILE A 190 -16.52 2.29 -8.68
N THR A 191 -15.48 1.63 -8.16
CA THR A 191 -15.57 0.75 -6.99
C THR A 191 -15.31 1.44 -5.66
N GLY A 192 -14.92 2.71 -5.70
CA GLY A 192 -14.60 3.55 -4.56
C GLY A 192 -13.11 3.56 -4.20
N LYS A 193 -12.67 4.73 -3.79
CA LYS A 193 -11.27 4.95 -3.39
C LYS A 193 -10.92 4.20 -2.11
N PRO A 194 -9.67 3.73 -1.94
CA PRO A 194 -9.19 3.19 -0.68
C PRO A 194 -9.48 4.12 0.50
N PHE A 195 -9.82 3.58 1.66
CA PHE A 195 -10.05 4.40 2.86
C PHE A 195 -8.77 5.18 3.23
N MET A 196 -8.96 6.38 3.78
CA MET A 196 -7.85 7.17 4.33
C MET A 196 -7.58 6.73 5.77
N PRO A 197 -6.45 6.08 6.08
CA PRO A 197 -6.16 5.64 7.45
C PRO A 197 -5.93 6.84 8.38
N ALA A 198 -6.22 6.67 9.66
CA ALA A 198 -5.65 7.54 10.68
C ALA A 198 -4.14 7.24 10.83
N MET A 199 -3.34 8.22 11.25
CA MET A 199 -1.89 8.06 11.29
C MET A 199 -1.44 6.97 12.27
N TRP A 200 -2.16 6.74 13.37
CA TRP A 200 -1.86 5.68 14.32
C TRP A 200 -2.04 4.26 13.73
N MET A 201 -2.88 4.09 12.70
CA MET A 201 -3.07 2.80 12.02
C MET A 201 -1.81 2.37 11.24
N LEU A 202 -0.95 3.32 10.86
CA LEU A 202 0.30 3.05 10.13
C LEU A 202 1.40 2.45 11.02
N THR A 203 1.17 2.28 12.29
CA THR A 203 2.08 1.60 13.20
C THR A 203 1.80 0.10 13.24
N MET A 204 2.66 -0.68 13.88
CA MET A 204 2.39 -2.11 14.06
C MET A 204 1.26 -2.31 15.06
N GLY A 205 0.29 -3.16 14.72
CA GLY A 205 -0.70 -3.66 15.64
C GLY A 205 -0.26 -4.91 16.38
N ASP A 206 -0.97 -5.21 17.48
CA ASP A 206 -0.79 -6.41 18.28
C ASP A 206 -2.15 -7.06 18.53
N ALA A 207 -2.22 -8.39 18.45
CA ALA A 207 -3.46 -9.11 18.68
C ALA A 207 -3.24 -10.38 19.49
N ASP A 208 -4.08 -10.58 20.49
CA ASP A 208 -4.11 -11.81 21.28
C ASP A 208 -5.49 -12.03 21.92
N CYS A 209 -5.74 -13.26 22.33
CA CYS A 209 -6.90 -13.61 23.14
C CYS A 209 -6.57 -13.61 24.63
N TYR A 210 -6.78 -12.51 25.31
CA TYR A 210 -6.48 -12.37 26.73
C TYR A 210 -7.58 -12.86 27.68
N ASN A 211 -8.75 -13.28 27.16
CA ASN A 211 -9.84 -13.82 27.96
C ASN A 211 -10.00 -15.34 27.89
N LYS A 212 -9.20 -16.03 27.09
CA LYS A 212 -9.37 -17.47 26.83
C LYS A 212 -8.35 -18.31 27.59
N GLY A 213 -8.46 -18.33 28.92
CA GLY A 213 -7.47 -18.91 29.82
C GLY A 213 -7.20 -20.40 29.66
N GLU A 214 -8.21 -21.22 29.32
CA GLU A 214 -8.05 -22.68 29.29
C GLU A 214 -7.39 -23.23 28.03
N GLN A 215 -7.39 -22.50 26.93
CA GLN A 215 -6.84 -22.99 25.68
C GLN A 215 -5.35 -22.67 25.49
N ARG A 216 -4.82 -21.77 26.25
CA ARG A 216 -3.39 -21.43 26.30
C ARG A 216 -2.87 -21.66 27.71
N THR A 217 -2.26 -22.79 27.97
CA THR A 217 -1.43 -23.07 29.16
C THR A 217 -2.11 -22.93 30.55
N GLY A 218 -3.44 -23.04 30.66
CA GLY A 218 -4.13 -23.03 31.94
C GLY A 218 -4.18 -21.67 32.64
N TRP A 219 -4.14 -20.59 31.89
CA TRP A 219 -4.17 -19.23 32.41
C TRP A 219 -5.60 -18.64 32.36
N PRO A 220 -6.19 -18.26 33.48
CA PRO A 220 -7.35 -17.38 33.49
C PRO A 220 -6.89 -15.97 33.19
N GLN A 221 -6.76 -15.63 31.91
CA GLN A 221 -6.49 -14.25 31.49
C GLN A 221 -7.78 -13.46 31.37
N SER A 222 -7.74 -12.18 31.71
CA SER A 222 -8.83 -11.26 31.50
C SER A 222 -8.37 -10.08 30.65
N THR A 223 -9.30 -9.35 30.01
CA THR A 223 -8.93 -8.17 29.20
C THR A 223 -8.05 -7.18 29.97
N PRO A 224 -8.22 -6.94 31.28
CA PRO A 224 -7.29 -6.12 32.06
C PRO A 224 -5.85 -6.60 32.08
N ASP A 225 -5.60 -7.90 31.91
CA ASP A 225 -4.24 -8.46 31.97
C ASP A 225 -3.38 -8.02 30.78
N VAL A 226 -3.99 -7.61 29.66
CA VAL A 226 -3.27 -7.04 28.52
C VAL A 226 -2.44 -5.83 28.90
N ILE A 227 -2.83 -5.07 29.93
CA ILE A 227 -2.11 -3.89 30.40
C ILE A 227 -0.72 -4.28 30.91
N SER A 228 -0.66 -5.19 31.91
CA SER A 228 0.61 -5.59 32.53
C SER A 228 1.42 -6.58 31.68
N GLN A 229 0.75 -7.43 30.91
CA GLN A 229 1.42 -8.48 30.15
C GLN A 229 1.96 -8.00 28.81
N VAL A 230 1.32 -7.01 28.19
CA VAL A 230 1.70 -6.53 26.85
C VAL A 230 1.94 -5.03 26.82
N ALA A 231 0.97 -4.19 27.16
CA ALA A 231 1.11 -2.75 26.99
C ALA A 231 2.26 -2.13 27.81
N ASP A 232 2.42 -2.56 29.08
CA ASP A 232 3.54 -2.15 29.93
C ASP A 232 4.88 -2.67 29.38
N LYS A 233 4.90 -3.84 28.74
CA LYS A 233 6.11 -4.37 28.07
C LYS A 233 6.53 -3.56 26.85
N TYR A 234 5.59 -3.08 26.04
CA TYR A 234 5.90 -2.13 24.96
C TYR A 234 6.61 -0.88 25.51
N VAL A 235 6.17 -0.38 26.67
CA VAL A 235 6.80 0.76 27.33
C VAL A 235 8.18 0.38 27.88
N GLU A 236 8.29 -0.74 28.60
CA GLU A 236 9.55 -1.25 29.19
C GLU A 236 10.65 -1.46 28.14
N TYR A 237 10.30 -2.04 27.00
CA TYR A 237 11.23 -2.31 25.90
C TYR A 237 11.42 -1.15 24.92
N ASP A 238 10.84 0.02 25.22
CA ASP A 238 10.91 1.20 24.32
C ASP A 238 10.47 0.90 22.89
N MET A 239 9.36 0.14 22.73
CA MET A 239 8.83 -0.27 21.44
C MET A 239 7.80 0.72 20.91
N PRO A 240 7.86 1.09 19.65
CA PRO A 240 6.77 1.76 18.95
C PRO A 240 5.48 0.94 18.93
N ARG A 241 4.34 1.62 19.03
CA ARG A 241 3.01 1.02 19.20
C ARG A 241 1.92 1.92 18.65
N GLY A 242 0.79 1.34 18.28
CA GLY A 242 -0.33 2.11 17.76
C GLY A 242 -1.69 1.54 18.16
N TRP A 243 -1.90 0.24 18.00
CA TRP A 243 -3.20 -0.38 18.26
C TRP A 243 -3.09 -1.82 18.70
N ILE A 244 -4.11 -2.32 19.38
CA ILE A 244 -4.14 -3.64 19.98
C ILE A 244 -5.56 -4.23 20.00
N LEU A 245 -5.67 -5.54 19.74
CA LEU A 245 -6.87 -6.33 19.89
C LEU A 245 -6.71 -7.28 21.10
N PRO A 246 -7.40 -7.04 22.21
CA PRO A 246 -7.26 -7.88 23.39
C PRO A 246 -8.14 -9.14 23.39
N ASN A 247 -8.97 -9.35 22.38
CA ASN A 247 -9.94 -10.45 22.31
C ASN A 247 -9.89 -11.20 20.97
N ASP A 248 -8.70 -11.37 20.39
CA ASP A 248 -8.57 -11.99 19.08
C ASP A 248 -8.91 -13.48 19.10
N GLY A 249 -10.00 -13.87 18.44
CA GLY A 249 -10.42 -15.25 18.20
C GLY A 249 -11.76 -15.66 18.79
N TYR A 250 -12.27 -16.79 18.26
CA TYR A 250 -13.59 -17.32 18.58
C TYR A 250 -13.77 -17.61 20.06
N GLY A 251 -14.87 -17.07 20.64
CA GLY A 251 -15.22 -17.24 22.06
C GLY A 251 -14.29 -16.52 23.03
N CYS A 252 -13.40 -15.64 22.55
CA CYS A 252 -12.48 -14.91 23.42
C CYS A 252 -13.20 -13.86 24.28
N GLY A 253 -14.10 -13.07 23.70
CA GLY A 253 -14.84 -12.04 24.40
C GLY A 253 -13.97 -10.96 25.08
N TYR A 254 -14.60 -10.16 25.94
CA TYR A 254 -13.89 -9.13 26.73
C TYR A 254 -14.60 -8.87 28.05
N VAL A 255 -13.85 -8.31 29.04
CA VAL A 255 -14.38 -7.82 30.32
C VAL A 255 -13.80 -6.45 30.64
N LYS A 256 -14.54 -5.57 31.31
CA LYS A 256 -14.11 -4.22 31.73
C LYS A 256 -13.54 -3.38 30.58
N LEU A 257 -14.15 -3.46 29.40
CA LEU A 257 -13.62 -2.89 28.17
C LEU A 257 -13.35 -1.39 28.28
N ASP A 258 -14.25 -0.61 28.86
CA ASP A 258 -14.12 0.84 29.05
C ASP A 258 -12.86 1.22 29.86
N SER A 259 -12.62 0.49 30.93
CA SER A 259 -11.41 0.66 31.76
C SER A 259 -10.14 0.27 30.98
N VAL A 260 -10.19 -0.86 30.27
CA VAL A 260 -9.04 -1.34 29.47
C VAL A 260 -8.69 -0.38 28.36
N VAL A 261 -9.66 0.10 27.59
CA VAL A 261 -9.45 1.10 26.54
C VAL A 261 -8.80 2.36 27.10
N THR A 262 -9.27 2.84 28.25
CA THR A 262 -8.71 4.02 28.94
C THR A 262 -7.24 3.80 29.31
N GLU A 263 -6.90 2.65 29.89
CA GLU A 263 -5.54 2.34 30.32
C GLU A 263 -4.60 2.10 29.12
N LEU A 264 -5.06 1.46 28.06
CA LEU A 264 -4.31 1.30 26.81
C LEU A 264 -4.02 2.65 26.16
N GLY A 265 -5.03 3.56 26.13
CA GLY A 265 -4.87 4.92 25.59
C GLY A 265 -3.80 5.73 26.30
N LYS A 266 -3.65 5.61 27.64
CA LYS A 266 -2.57 6.26 28.40
C LYS A 266 -1.18 5.78 27.98
N ARG A 267 -1.07 4.60 27.38
CA ARG A 267 0.17 4.00 26.91
C ARG A 267 0.38 4.19 25.40
N GLY A 268 -0.51 4.93 24.74
CA GLY A 268 -0.40 5.24 23.30
C GLY A 268 -1.03 4.20 22.38
N PHE A 269 -1.91 3.32 22.89
CA PHE A 269 -2.65 2.37 22.07
C PHE A 269 -4.07 2.82 21.79
N HIS A 270 -4.54 2.56 20.58
CA HIS A 270 -5.95 2.46 20.23
C HIS A 270 -6.39 1.01 20.33
N THR A 271 -7.61 0.78 20.84
CA THR A 271 -8.11 -0.58 21.03
C THR A 271 -9.03 -0.98 19.90
N GLY A 272 -8.80 -2.17 19.36
CA GLY A 272 -9.71 -2.86 18.44
C GLY A 272 -10.34 -4.08 19.07
N LEU A 273 -11.31 -4.66 18.39
CA LEU A 273 -11.96 -5.91 18.81
C LEU A 273 -12.07 -6.87 17.63
N TRP A 274 -11.85 -8.13 17.90
CA TRP A 274 -12.24 -9.21 17.03
C TRP A 274 -13.78 -9.36 17.11
N THR A 275 -14.44 -9.40 15.94
CA THR A 275 -15.89 -9.37 15.80
C THR A 275 -16.38 -10.70 15.24
N GLU A 276 -17.05 -11.50 16.08
CA GLU A 276 -17.38 -12.90 15.76
C GLU A 276 -18.51 -13.04 14.73
N ASN A 277 -19.68 -12.50 15.03
CA ASN A 277 -20.91 -12.80 14.29
C ASN A 277 -21.76 -11.55 13.94
N GLY A 278 -21.27 -10.36 14.18
CA GLY A 278 -22.04 -9.15 13.91
C GLY A 278 -21.50 -7.92 14.61
N VAL A 279 -22.08 -6.79 14.28
CA VAL A 279 -21.70 -5.48 14.82
C VAL A 279 -22.75 -4.89 15.76
N ASP A 280 -23.62 -5.72 16.33
CA ASP A 280 -24.75 -5.28 17.18
C ASP A 280 -24.32 -4.47 18.41
N LYS A 281 -23.12 -4.72 18.91
CA LYS A 281 -22.56 -4.03 20.08
C LYS A 281 -21.73 -2.80 19.72
N ILE A 282 -21.58 -2.47 18.46
CA ILE A 282 -20.63 -1.45 18.00
C ILE A 282 -20.90 -0.06 18.61
N ALA A 283 -22.17 0.29 18.83
CA ALA A 283 -22.54 1.55 19.48
C ALA A 283 -22.04 1.64 20.93
N TYR A 284 -22.07 0.52 21.66
CA TYR A 284 -21.49 0.43 22.99
C TYR A 284 -19.97 0.40 22.95
N GLU A 285 -19.40 -0.45 22.14
CA GLU A 285 -17.95 -0.69 22.05
C GLU A 285 -17.21 0.55 21.58
N VAL A 286 -17.68 1.20 20.53
CA VAL A 286 -17.09 2.42 19.97
C VAL A 286 -17.55 3.67 20.74
N GLY A 287 -18.87 3.86 20.86
CA GLY A 287 -19.42 5.11 21.38
C GLY A 287 -19.24 5.27 22.88
N LYS A 288 -19.32 4.19 23.66
CA LYS A 288 -19.17 4.24 25.11
C LYS A 288 -17.79 3.80 25.60
N CYS A 289 -17.26 2.69 25.08
CA CYS A 289 -15.95 2.18 25.53
C CYS A 289 -14.77 2.80 24.80
N GLY A 290 -14.94 3.24 23.56
CA GLY A 290 -13.90 3.96 22.81
C GLY A 290 -13.03 3.09 21.93
N THR A 291 -13.49 1.89 21.51
CA THR A 291 -12.78 1.07 20.52
C THR A 291 -12.81 1.72 19.12
N ARG A 292 -11.85 1.38 18.25
CA ARG A 292 -11.67 2.04 16.95
C ARG A 292 -11.43 1.09 15.79
N LEU A 293 -11.36 -0.22 16.04
CA LEU A 293 -11.13 -1.23 15.03
C LEU A 293 -12.05 -2.44 15.24
N CYS A 294 -12.54 -3.01 14.12
CA CYS A 294 -13.20 -4.31 14.08
C CYS A 294 -12.39 -5.26 13.19
N LYS A 295 -12.05 -6.44 13.71
CA LYS A 295 -11.48 -7.53 12.90
C LYS A 295 -12.61 -8.49 12.51
N LEU A 296 -12.75 -8.72 11.20
CA LEU A 296 -13.72 -9.64 10.60
C LEU A 296 -12.96 -10.85 10.07
N ASP A 297 -13.23 -12.00 10.66
CA ASP A 297 -12.54 -13.25 10.38
C ASP A 297 -13.35 -14.15 9.43
N VAL A 298 -12.95 -15.42 9.28
CA VAL A 298 -13.47 -16.39 8.32
C VAL A 298 -14.97 -16.59 8.34
N ALA A 299 -15.67 -16.40 9.46
CA ALA A 299 -17.13 -16.45 9.54
C ALA A 299 -17.82 -15.50 8.56
N TRP A 300 -17.16 -14.40 8.19
CA TRP A 300 -17.67 -13.41 7.27
C TRP A 300 -17.54 -13.78 5.80
N VAL A 301 -16.80 -14.84 5.47
CA VAL A 301 -16.67 -15.37 4.10
C VAL A 301 -17.79 -16.35 3.76
N GLY A 302 -18.30 -17.07 4.75
CA GLY A 302 -19.18 -18.24 4.57
C GLY A 302 -20.48 -18.01 3.80
N GLU A 303 -21.04 -16.78 3.83
CA GLU A 303 -22.30 -16.44 3.14
C GLU A 303 -22.08 -15.75 1.78
N GLY A 304 -20.84 -15.68 1.31
CA GLY A 304 -20.48 -15.12 0.01
C GLY A 304 -19.94 -13.69 0.07
N TYR A 305 -19.50 -13.19 -1.08
CA TYR A 305 -18.72 -11.94 -1.16
C TYR A 305 -19.53 -10.67 -0.94
N GLU A 306 -20.81 -10.67 -1.29
CA GLU A 306 -21.72 -9.58 -0.98
C GLU A 306 -21.92 -9.43 0.54
N PHE A 307 -22.13 -10.55 1.23
CA PHE A 307 -22.23 -10.58 2.69
C PHE A 307 -20.93 -10.08 3.34
N ALA A 308 -19.78 -10.55 2.87
CA ALA A 308 -18.47 -10.13 3.37
C ALA A 308 -18.21 -8.63 3.15
N LEU A 309 -18.50 -8.10 1.96
CA LEU A 309 -18.36 -6.67 1.69
C LEU A 309 -19.28 -5.83 2.57
N ASN A 310 -20.55 -6.26 2.75
CA ASN A 310 -21.51 -5.59 3.61
C ASN A 310 -21.11 -5.67 5.09
N GLY A 311 -20.43 -6.74 5.50
CA GLY A 311 -19.82 -6.84 6.83
C GLY A 311 -18.75 -5.78 7.05
N CYS A 312 -17.80 -5.65 6.12
CA CYS A 312 -16.78 -4.61 6.19
C CYS A 312 -17.38 -3.21 6.19
N LYS A 313 -18.35 -2.94 5.33
CA LYS A 313 -19.09 -1.67 5.27
C LYS A 313 -19.78 -1.36 6.59
N SER A 314 -20.55 -2.31 7.13
CA SER A 314 -21.31 -2.12 8.36
C SER A 314 -20.40 -1.86 9.57
N ALA A 315 -19.26 -2.56 9.65
CA ALA A 315 -18.28 -2.34 10.71
C ALA A 315 -17.62 -0.95 10.58
N PHE A 316 -17.21 -0.58 9.39
CA PHE A 316 -16.57 0.71 9.12
C PHE A 316 -17.52 1.88 9.39
N GLU A 317 -18.72 1.85 8.83
CA GLU A 317 -19.74 2.86 9.03
C GLU A 317 -20.26 2.89 10.47
N GLY A 318 -20.32 1.72 11.12
CA GLY A 318 -20.65 1.61 12.54
C GLY A 318 -19.63 2.30 13.44
N ILE A 319 -18.34 2.20 13.15
CA ILE A 319 -17.31 2.98 13.84
C ILE A 319 -17.54 4.47 13.59
N GLU A 320 -17.60 4.87 12.32
CA GLU A 320 -17.71 6.27 11.91
C GLU A 320 -19.01 6.97 12.39
N SER A 321 -20.10 6.24 12.59
CA SER A 321 -21.35 6.80 13.10
C SER A 321 -21.36 7.01 14.61
N ASN A 322 -20.49 6.36 15.35
CA ASN A 322 -20.37 6.48 16.81
C ASN A 322 -19.20 7.35 17.27
N THR A 323 -18.39 7.86 16.36
CA THR A 323 -17.29 8.80 16.63
C THR A 323 -16.99 9.65 15.40
N ASN A 324 -16.30 10.79 15.56
CA ASN A 324 -15.76 11.56 14.43
C ASN A 324 -14.40 11.02 13.95
N GLU A 325 -13.83 10.02 14.60
CA GLU A 325 -12.59 9.40 14.17
C GLU A 325 -12.81 8.47 12.97
N ARG A 326 -11.75 8.15 12.25
CA ARG A 326 -11.78 7.28 11.06
C ARG A 326 -12.02 5.84 11.45
N GLY A 327 -12.84 5.14 10.66
CA GLY A 327 -13.07 3.72 10.81
C GLY A 327 -11.83 2.91 10.46
N PHE A 328 -11.65 1.77 11.14
CA PHE A 328 -10.61 0.79 10.83
C PHE A 328 -11.20 -0.61 10.90
N VAL A 329 -11.11 -1.33 9.80
CA VAL A 329 -11.53 -2.72 9.68
C VAL A 329 -10.36 -3.56 9.18
N TRP A 330 -10.24 -4.76 9.74
CA TRP A 330 -9.25 -5.77 9.36
C TRP A 330 -9.99 -7.04 8.95
N ALA A 331 -9.89 -7.45 7.69
CA ALA A 331 -10.70 -8.54 7.16
C ALA A 331 -9.91 -9.50 6.26
N VAL A 332 -10.39 -10.77 6.21
CA VAL A 332 -9.86 -11.83 5.35
C VAL A 332 -10.82 -12.16 4.20
N CYS A 333 -11.77 -11.29 3.93
CA CYS A 333 -12.87 -11.53 2.99
C CYS A 333 -13.01 -10.41 1.96
N GLY A 334 -11.91 -10.09 1.26
CA GLY A 334 -11.88 -9.04 0.25
C GLY A 334 -12.63 -9.38 -1.03
N TRP A 335 -13.19 -8.36 -1.64
CA TRP A 335 -13.78 -8.34 -2.99
C TRP A 335 -13.60 -6.94 -3.58
N ALA A 336 -14.00 -6.73 -4.84
CA ALA A 336 -14.03 -5.38 -5.40
C ALA A 336 -14.89 -4.45 -4.53
N GLY A 337 -14.33 -3.31 -4.14
CA GLY A 337 -15.01 -2.35 -3.25
C GLY A 337 -14.59 -2.43 -1.77
N THR A 338 -14.00 -3.54 -1.33
CA THR A 338 -13.54 -3.69 0.07
C THR A 338 -12.48 -2.66 0.45
N GLN A 339 -11.67 -2.19 -0.49
CA GLN A 339 -10.67 -1.15 -0.26
C GLN A 339 -11.22 0.14 0.35
N ARG A 340 -12.52 0.40 0.21
CA ARG A 340 -13.20 1.56 0.84
C ARG A 340 -13.25 1.49 2.35
N TYR A 341 -13.23 0.27 2.90
CA TYR A 341 -13.60 0.00 4.27
C TYR A 341 -12.52 -0.72 5.06
N SER A 342 -11.73 -1.57 4.41
CA SER A 342 -10.93 -2.56 5.14
C SER A 342 -9.48 -2.65 4.68
N THR A 343 -8.61 -2.91 5.66
CA THR A 343 -7.34 -3.60 5.47
C THR A 343 -7.66 -5.07 5.19
N VAL A 344 -7.01 -5.66 4.20
CA VAL A 344 -7.14 -7.09 3.90
C VAL A 344 -5.85 -7.81 4.24
N TRP A 345 -5.98 -8.95 4.93
CA TRP A 345 -4.83 -9.78 5.25
C TRP A 345 -4.93 -11.16 4.60
N SER A 346 -3.79 -11.82 4.46
CA SER A 346 -3.66 -13.08 3.73
C SER A 346 -4.21 -14.32 4.45
N GLY A 347 -4.66 -14.19 5.70
CA GLY A 347 -5.19 -15.28 6.53
C GLY A 347 -4.15 -15.91 7.47
N ASP A 348 -4.58 -16.91 8.23
CA ASP A 348 -3.77 -17.63 9.22
C ASP A 348 -2.82 -18.62 8.56
N GLN A 349 -1.51 -18.42 8.68
CA GLN A 349 -0.52 -19.16 7.91
C GLN A 349 0.66 -19.63 8.76
N VAL A 350 1.35 -20.65 8.27
CA VAL A 350 2.59 -21.18 8.84
C VAL A 350 3.76 -20.36 8.32
N SER A 351 4.49 -19.71 9.21
CA SER A 351 5.69 -18.98 8.85
C SER A 351 6.88 -19.89 8.57
N ASN A 352 7.60 -19.51 7.54
CA ASN A 352 8.91 -20.06 7.14
C ASN A 352 9.56 -19.08 6.16
N TRP A 353 10.63 -19.48 5.49
CA TRP A 353 11.28 -18.62 4.49
C TRP A 353 10.46 -18.44 3.21
N ASP A 354 9.66 -19.42 2.83
CA ASP A 354 8.75 -19.32 1.68
C ASP A 354 7.60 -18.35 1.99
N TYR A 355 7.10 -18.33 3.22
CA TYR A 355 6.12 -17.34 3.70
C TYR A 355 6.58 -15.91 3.43
N ILE A 356 7.82 -15.56 3.81
CA ILE A 356 8.38 -14.24 3.54
C ILE A 356 8.47 -14.00 2.04
N ARG A 357 8.96 -14.98 1.29
CA ARG A 357 9.19 -14.89 -0.15
C ARG A 357 7.89 -14.61 -0.92
N TYR A 358 6.87 -15.43 -0.74
CA TYR A 358 5.65 -15.29 -1.55
C TYR A 358 4.76 -14.11 -1.11
N HIS A 359 4.88 -13.62 0.14
CA HIS A 359 4.10 -12.46 0.56
C HIS A 359 4.54 -11.16 -0.12
N ILE A 360 5.75 -11.05 -0.63
CA ILE A 360 6.20 -9.86 -1.36
C ILE A 360 5.33 -9.64 -2.61
N PRO A 361 5.23 -10.60 -3.57
CA PRO A 361 4.30 -10.46 -4.69
C PRO A 361 2.82 -10.49 -4.30
N THR A 362 2.43 -11.18 -3.22
CA THR A 362 1.05 -11.17 -2.71
C THR A 362 0.57 -9.75 -2.40
N ILE A 363 1.35 -9.01 -1.61
CA ILE A 363 0.99 -7.64 -1.18
C ILE A 363 1.05 -6.66 -2.35
N THR A 364 2.07 -6.74 -3.18
CA THR A 364 2.20 -5.86 -4.34
C THR A 364 1.17 -6.17 -5.43
N GLY A 365 0.80 -7.44 -5.59
CA GLY A 365 -0.28 -7.88 -6.48
C GLY A 365 -1.65 -7.39 -6.02
N ALA A 366 -1.95 -7.48 -4.72
CA ALA A 366 -3.18 -6.91 -4.15
C ALA A 366 -3.26 -5.39 -4.38
N GLY A 367 -2.12 -4.68 -4.29
CA GLY A 367 -2.01 -3.26 -4.61
C GLY A 367 -2.41 -2.94 -6.06
N LEU A 368 -2.20 -3.86 -7.00
CA LEU A 368 -2.65 -3.74 -8.40
C LEU A 368 -4.16 -3.97 -8.58
N SER A 369 -4.89 -4.20 -7.49
CA SER A 369 -6.36 -4.12 -7.39
C SER A 369 -6.79 -3.00 -6.43
N ALA A 370 -5.95 -1.99 -6.22
CA ALA A 370 -6.16 -0.85 -5.33
C ALA A 370 -6.33 -1.21 -3.84
N MET A 371 -5.94 -2.40 -3.41
CA MET A 371 -5.93 -2.81 -2.00
C MET A 371 -4.67 -2.23 -1.32
N ASN A 372 -4.64 -0.91 -1.11
CA ASN A 372 -3.47 -0.20 -0.55
C ASN A 372 -3.01 -0.75 0.81
N ALA A 373 -3.94 -1.18 1.65
CA ALA A 373 -3.67 -1.71 2.98
C ALA A 373 -3.67 -3.26 3.01
N ALA A 374 -3.21 -3.90 1.94
CA ALA A 374 -3.02 -5.34 1.91
C ALA A 374 -1.82 -5.74 2.77
N THR A 375 -1.93 -6.83 3.52
CA THR A 375 -0.92 -7.25 4.49
C THR A 375 -0.97 -8.75 4.81
N SER A 376 -0.02 -9.20 5.63
CA SER A 376 0.02 -10.50 6.30
C SER A 376 0.52 -10.33 7.72
N ASP A 377 0.26 -11.28 8.62
CA ASP A 377 0.79 -11.23 9.97
C ASP A 377 2.33 -11.32 9.96
N VAL A 378 2.98 -10.61 10.89
CA VAL A 378 4.44 -10.69 11.02
C VAL A 378 4.82 -12.09 11.49
N ASP A 379 5.53 -12.82 10.61
CA ASP A 379 5.94 -14.21 10.84
C ASP A 379 4.77 -15.18 11.00
N GLY A 380 3.62 -14.92 10.36
CA GLY A 380 2.41 -15.73 10.48
C GLY A 380 1.95 -15.95 11.91
N ILE A 381 1.17 -17.00 12.17
CA ILE A 381 0.72 -17.39 13.51
C ILE A 381 1.24 -18.77 13.95
N PHE A 382 1.69 -19.61 13.03
CA PHE A 382 2.24 -20.93 13.30
C PHE A 382 3.69 -21.03 12.81
N GLY A 383 4.49 -21.87 13.41
CA GLY A 383 5.89 -22.06 13.03
C GLY A 383 6.76 -20.81 13.26
N GLY A 384 7.64 -20.54 12.32
CA GLY A 384 8.53 -19.37 12.38
C GLY A 384 9.76 -19.55 13.28
N SER A 385 10.50 -18.47 13.44
CA SER A 385 11.70 -18.42 14.27
C SER A 385 12.07 -16.97 14.59
N PRO A 386 12.94 -16.70 15.57
CA PRO A 386 13.42 -15.34 15.83
C PRO A 386 13.96 -14.65 14.58
N LYS A 387 14.61 -15.39 13.69
CA LYS A 387 15.20 -14.86 12.47
C LYS A 387 14.16 -14.57 11.39
N THR A 388 13.16 -15.45 11.20
CA THR A 388 12.08 -15.21 10.24
C THR A 388 11.20 -14.05 10.69
N TYR A 389 10.87 -13.96 11.98
CA TYR A 389 10.13 -12.83 12.54
C TYR A 389 10.82 -11.50 12.23
N THR A 390 12.10 -11.40 12.58
CA THR A 390 12.87 -10.16 12.36
C THR A 390 12.98 -9.84 10.86
N ARG A 391 13.23 -10.83 10.00
CA ARG A 391 13.31 -10.60 8.54
C ARG A 391 11.98 -10.19 7.94
N ASP A 392 10.88 -10.76 8.41
CA ASP A 392 9.56 -10.41 7.94
C ASP A 392 9.13 -9.01 8.41
N LEU A 393 9.37 -8.67 9.67
CA LEU A 393 9.12 -7.32 10.21
C LEU A 393 9.91 -6.25 9.46
N GLN A 394 11.16 -6.52 9.12
CA GLN A 394 12.06 -5.54 8.49
C GLN A 394 11.51 -4.95 7.19
N TRP A 395 10.87 -5.73 6.35
CA TRP A 395 10.34 -5.21 5.08
C TRP A 395 8.91 -4.68 5.22
N LYS A 396 8.13 -5.24 6.14
CA LYS A 396 6.76 -4.79 6.40
C LYS A 396 6.69 -3.36 6.94
N VAL A 397 7.73 -2.86 7.58
CA VAL A 397 7.79 -1.44 8.00
C VAL A 397 7.72 -0.47 6.81
N PHE A 398 7.99 -0.92 5.59
CA PHE A 398 7.87 -0.14 4.36
C PHE A 398 6.52 -0.32 3.65
N THR A 399 5.57 -1.05 4.25
CA THR A 399 4.16 -1.15 3.83
C THR A 399 3.27 -0.28 4.72
N PRO A 400 2.03 0.01 4.34
CA PRO A 400 1.18 0.91 5.15
C PRO A 400 0.88 0.37 6.54
N ILE A 401 0.24 -0.79 6.64
CA ILE A 401 -0.36 -1.33 7.86
C ILE A 401 0.07 -2.79 8.01
N PHE A 402 0.41 -3.22 9.22
CA PHE A 402 0.74 -4.59 9.54
C PHE A 402 0.54 -4.89 11.04
N MET A 403 0.49 -6.16 11.39
CA MET A 403 0.19 -6.63 12.74
C MET A 403 1.08 -7.82 13.11
N THR A 404 1.43 -7.91 14.39
CA THR A 404 1.91 -9.15 15.00
C THR A 404 0.75 -9.81 15.74
N MET A 405 0.64 -11.13 15.66
CA MET A 405 -0.51 -11.85 16.19
C MET A 405 -0.07 -13.04 17.05
N SER A 406 -0.38 -12.97 18.33
CA SER A 406 -0.18 -14.05 19.30
C SER A 406 -1.46 -14.85 19.58
N GLY A 407 -2.64 -14.31 19.21
CA GLY A 407 -3.91 -14.99 19.29
C GLY A 407 -3.93 -16.28 18.49
N TRP A 408 -4.21 -17.43 19.13
CA TRP A 408 -4.19 -18.75 18.50
C TRP A 408 -2.83 -19.20 17.95
N ALA A 409 -1.81 -18.37 18.04
CA ALA A 409 -0.45 -18.74 17.66
C ALA A 409 0.09 -19.86 18.57
N ASP A 410 1.07 -20.61 18.05
CA ASP A 410 1.78 -21.64 18.83
C ASP A 410 2.82 -21.05 19.80
N ALA A 411 3.13 -19.76 19.66
CA ALA A 411 4.04 -19.00 20.54
C ALA A 411 3.70 -17.50 20.52
N ASP A 412 4.13 -16.80 21.56
CA ASP A 412 4.04 -15.33 21.62
C ASP A 412 4.90 -14.69 20.53
N ARG A 413 4.39 -13.59 19.93
CA ARG A 413 4.99 -12.97 18.75
C ARG A 413 5.22 -11.46 18.91
N GLN A 414 5.24 -10.94 20.13
CA GLN A 414 5.58 -9.55 20.36
C GLN A 414 7.07 -9.30 20.02
N PRO A 415 7.45 -8.08 19.63
CA PRO A 415 8.77 -7.79 19.09
C PRO A 415 9.95 -7.97 20.04
N TRP A 416 9.72 -8.21 21.33
CA TRP A 416 10.75 -8.43 22.36
C TRP A 416 10.93 -9.87 22.79
N VAL A 417 10.01 -10.79 22.45
CA VAL A 417 9.97 -12.14 23.02
C VAL A 417 11.20 -12.99 22.71
N TYR A 418 11.90 -12.65 21.65
CA TYR A 418 13.08 -13.41 21.20
C TYR A 418 14.41 -12.92 21.84
N GLY A 419 14.37 -11.86 22.66
CA GLY A 419 15.55 -11.34 23.32
C GLY A 419 16.58 -10.69 22.38
N HIS A 420 17.72 -10.32 22.95
CA HIS A 420 18.84 -9.74 22.20
C HIS A 420 19.46 -10.77 21.24
N PRO A 421 19.88 -10.45 19.98
CA PRO A 421 19.84 -9.12 19.38
C PRO A 421 18.52 -8.77 18.66
N TYR A 422 17.56 -9.69 18.59
CA TYR A 422 16.34 -9.54 17.82
C TYR A 422 15.49 -8.36 18.31
N THR A 423 15.35 -8.23 19.63
CA THR A 423 14.62 -7.12 20.26
C THR A 423 15.15 -5.76 19.80
N ASP A 424 16.46 -5.57 19.76
CA ASP A 424 17.07 -4.30 19.37
C ASP A 424 16.90 -4.02 17.87
N ILE A 425 16.99 -5.07 17.06
CA ILE A 425 16.77 -4.98 15.62
C ILE A 425 15.31 -4.64 15.32
N ASN A 426 14.37 -5.33 15.95
CA ASN A 426 12.94 -5.08 15.78
C ASN A 426 12.60 -3.64 16.20
N ARG A 427 13.13 -3.16 17.33
CA ARG A 427 12.97 -1.77 17.78
C ARG A 427 13.52 -0.79 16.75
N LYS A 428 14.70 -1.01 16.23
CA LYS A 428 15.32 -0.17 15.18
C LYS A 428 14.37 0.03 13.99
N PHE A 429 13.78 -1.04 13.48
CA PHE A 429 12.89 -0.97 12.33
C PHE A 429 11.53 -0.37 12.66
N LEU A 430 10.97 -0.66 13.82
CA LEU A 430 9.73 -0.03 14.27
C LEU A 430 9.90 1.49 14.51
N LYS A 431 11.04 1.92 15.06
CA LYS A 431 11.40 3.34 15.17
C LYS A 431 11.51 3.99 13.78
N LEU A 432 12.12 3.31 12.82
CA LEU A 432 12.21 3.79 11.45
C LEU A 432 10.80 3.95 10.83
N LYS A 433 9.89 2.98 11.06
CA LYS A 433 8.48 3.08 10.65
C LYS A 433 7.82 4.35 11.17
N MET A 434 7.98 4.64 12.45
CA MET A 434 7.42 5.84 13.09
C MET A 434 7.97 7.13 12.46
N ARG A 435 9.27 7.17 12.20
CA ARG A 435 9.90 8.32 11.55
C ARG A 435 9.43 8.51 10.12
N LEU A 436 9.14 7.45 9.39
CA LEU A 436 8.64 7.48 8.01
C LEU A 436 7.13 7.80 7.90
N ASN A 437 6.43 8.03 9.02
CA ASN A 437 4.99 8.31 9.00
C ASN A 437 4.57 9.44 8.04
N PRO A 438 5.23 10.61 7.95
CA PRO A 438 4.78 11.65 7.02
C PRO A 438 4.93 11.24 5.55
N TYR A 439 5.95 10.43 5.24
CA TYR A 439 6.13 9.81 3.93
C TYR A 439 5.01 8.81 3.61
N ALA A 440 4.82 7.83 4.50
CA ALA A 440 3.79 6.79 4.35
C ALA A 440 2.37 7.37 4.30
N TYR A 441 2.08 8.35 5.15
CA TYR A 441 0.78 9.01 5.23
C TYR A 441 0.43 9.77 3.95
N THR A 442 1.42 10.44 3.34
CA THR A 442 1.25 11.11 2.05
C THR A 442 0.91 10.11 0.94
N TYR A 443 1.55 8.94 0.90
CA TYR A 443 1.22 7.90 -0.09
C TYR A 443 -0.09 7.18 0.20
N CYS A 444 -0.51 7.05 1.47
CA CYS A 444 -1.86 6.60 1.79
C CYS A 444 -2.93 7.60 1.32
N HIS A 445 -2.63 8.90 1.40
CA HIS A 445 -3.50 9.92 0.82
C HIS A 445 -3.51 9.85 -0.71
N GLU A 446 -2.38 9.62 -1.37
CA GLU A 446 -2.35 9.38 -2.82
C GLU A 446 -3.24 8.18 -3.19
N ALA A 447 -3.13 7.07 -2.46
CA ALA A 447 -3.98 5.91 -2.67
C ALA A 447 -5.47 6.24 -2.48
N HIS A 448 -5.80 7.02 -1.46
CA HIS A 448 -7.16 7.52 -1.23
C HIS A 448 -7.69 8.39 -2.37
N MET A 449 -6.83 9.12 -3.06
CA MET A 449 -7.23 9.98 -4.17
C MET A 449 -7.24 9.27 -5.53
N THR A 450 -6.37 8.28 -5.73
CA THR A 450 -6.09 7.72 -7.07
C THR A 450 -6.18 6.21 -7.17
N GLY A 451 -6.27 5.49 -6.06
CA GLY A 451 -6.17 4.03 -6.05
C GLY A 451 -4.74 3.48 -6.15
N VAL A 452 -3.73 4.33 -6.38
CA VAL A 452 -2.33 3.91 -6.51
C VAL A 452 -1.75 3.55 -5.14
N PRO A 453 -1.31 2.31 -4.90
CA PRO A 453 -0.90 1.85 -3.57
C PRO A 453 0.47 2.43 -3.17
N MET A 454 0.75 2.43 -1.85
CA MET A 454 2.08 2.76 -1.32
C MET A 454 3.10 1.65 -1.61
N ALA A 455 2.75 0.38 -1.38
CA ALA A 455 3.59 -0.76 -1.72
C ALA A 455 3.33 -1.16 -3.18
N ARG A 456 4.29 -0.87 -4.07
CA ARG A 456 4.12 -0.92 -5.52
C ARG A 456 4.94 -2.04 -6.14
N ALA A 457 4.32 -2.91 -6.93
CA ALA A 457 5.07 -3.77 -7.85
C ALA A 457 5.95 -2.90 -8.75
N MET A 458 7.14 -3.37 -9.11
CA MET A 458 8.11 -2.57 -9.88
C MET A 458 7.52 -2.01 -11.17
N VAL A 459 6.66 -2.76 -11.87
CA VAL A 459 5.98 -2.34 -13.10
C VAL A 459 5.13 -1.09 -12.94
N LEU A 460 4.60 -0.83 -11.75
CA LEU A 460 3.75 0.34 -11.52
C LEU A 460 4.55 1.65 -11.55
N GLU A 461 5.84 1.61 -11.19
CA GLU A 461 6.76 2.76 -11.26
C GLU A 461 7.61 2.77 -12.53
N PHE A 462 7.85 1.61 -13.15
CA PHE A 462 8.72 1.46 -14.30
C PHE A 462 8.04 0.66 -15.44
N PRO A 463 6.85 1.08 -15.93
CA PRO A 463 6.05 0.31 -16.88
C PRO A 463 6.72 0.11 -18.25
N ASP A 464 7.64 1.00 -18.61
CA ASP A 464 8.39 0.94 -19.87
C ASP A 464 9.60 0.00 -19.79
N ASP A 465 10.00 -0.41 -18.59
CA ASP A 465 11.10 -1.35 -18.38
C ASP A 465 10.53 -2.79 -18.38
N VAL A 466 10.80 -3.49 -19.47
CA VAL A 466 10.27 -4.85 -19.69
C VAL A 466 10.69 -5.84 -18.60
N VAL A 467 11.81 -5.62 -17.92
CA VAL A 467 12.30 -6.47 -16.83
C VAL A 467 11.37 -6.42 -15.60
N THR A 468 10.60 -5.34 -15.47
CA THR A 468 9.72 -5.14 -14.30
C THR A 468 8.32 -5.74 -14.48
N ARG A 469 7.97 -6.21 -15.68
CA ARG A 469 6.61 -6.59 -16.05
C ARG A 469 6.17 -7.96 -15.55
N ASP A 470 7.10 -8.89 -15.47
CA ASP A 470 6.85 -10.28 -15.08
C ASP A 470 7.42 -10.63 -13.70
N THR A 471 7.49 -11.92 -13.41
CA THR A 471 7.98 -12.44 -12.12
C THR A 471 9.46 -12.21 -11.87
N THR A 472 10.23 -11.67 -12.82
CA THR A 472 11.67 -11.45 -12.71
C THR A 472 12.03 -10.52 -11.55
N THR A 473 11.20 -9.50 -11.28
CA THR A 473 11.41 -8.55 -10.18
C THR A 473 10.41 -8.71 -9.02
N GLN A 474 9.70 -9.84 -8.94
CA GLN A 474 8.59 -10.04 -7.98
C GLN A 474 8.98 -9.98 -6.50
N TYR A 475 10.26 -10.16 -6.17
CA TYR A 475 10.74 -10.18 -4.79
C TYR A 475 11.40 -8.86 -4.35
N GLN A 476 11.09 -7.79 -5.05
CA GLN A 476 11.42 -6.42 -4.68
C GLN A 476 10.25 -5.50 -5.03
N PHE A 477 10.13 -4.36 -4.37
CA PHE A 477 9.02 -3.44 -4.59
C PHE A 477 9.42 -1.99 -4.29
N MET A 478 8.60 -1.04 -4.78
CA MET A 478 8.72 0.36 -4.40
C MET A 478 7.79 0.68 -3.24
N SER A 479 8.31 1.29 -2.20
CA SER A 479 7.54 1.96 -1.16
C SER A 479 7.44 3.44 -1.54
N GLY A 480 6.28 3.85 -2.06
CA GLY A 480 6.13 5.12 -2.76
C GLY A 480 7.00 5.19 -4.02
N GLU A 481 7.42 6.40 -4.41
CA GLU A 481 8.22 6.64 -5.63
C GLU A 481 9.72 6.49 -5.41
N TRP A 482 10.19 6.57 -4.16
CA TRP A 482 11.59 6.85 -3.87
C TRP A 482 12.35 5.71 -3.22
N MET A 483 11.68 4.78 -2.55
CA MET A 483 12.33 3.73 -1.77
C MET A 483 12.09 2.36 -2.41
N MET A 484 13.12 1.73 -2.94
CA MET A 484 13.07 0.33 -3.39
C MET A 484 13.49 -0.59 -2.26
N VAL A 485 12.65 -1.55 -1.94
CA VAL A 485 12.87 -2.53 -0.87
C VAL A 485 13.09 -3.91 -1.49
N ALA A 486 14.17 -4.58 -1.11
CA ALA A 486 14.50 -5.94 -1.56
C ALA A 486 14.64 -6.88 -0.35
N PRO A 487 13.52 -7.44 0.16
CA PRO A 487 13.53 -8.24 1.38
C PRO A 487 14.44 -9.46 1.31
N VAL A 488 15.03 -9.82 2.44
CA VAL A 488 15.78 -11.09 2.59
C VAL A 488 14.80 -12.19 2.95
N TYR A 489 14.63 -13.15 2.07
CA TYR A 489 13.70 -14.28 2.20
C TYR A 489 14.39 -15.65 2.26
N THR A 490 15.66 -15.68 2.65
CA THR A 490 16.41 -16.92 2.83
C THR A 490 17.13 -16.94 4.16
N ARG A 491 17.54 -18.14 4.62
CA ARG A 491 18.34 -18.30 5.85
C ARG A 491 19.69 -17.60 5.82
N LYS A 492 20.21 -17.32 4.63
CA LYS A 492 21.50 -16.67 4.43
C LYS A 492 21.36 -15.16 4.77
N ASN A 493 22.42 -14.55 5.25
CA ASN A 493 22.47 -13.08 5.40
C ASN A 493 22.83 -12.43 4.07
N VAL A 494 22.10 -12.78 3.04
CA VAL A 494 22.32 -12.35 1.65
C VAL A 494 20.98 -12.17 0.97
N ARG A 495 20.91 -11.15 0.11
CA ARG A 495 19.85 -10.99 -0.87
C ARG A 495 20.45 -11.10 -2.27
N ASP A 496 20.04 -12.12 -2.99
CA ASP A 496 20.52 -12.37 -4.35
C ASP A 496 19.63 -11.63 -5.38
N SER A 497 20.20 -11.28 -6.53
CA SER A 497 19.46 -10.82 -7.72
C SER A 497 18.53 -9.61 -7.46
N ILE A 498 19.12 -8.46 -7.18
CA ILE A 498 18.41 -7.19 -7.10
C ILE A 498 18.54 -6.44 -8.43
N TYR A 499 17.41 -6.09 -9.05
CA TYR A 499 17.38 -5.30 -10.27
C TYR A 499 17.23 -3.81 -9.96
N PHE A 500 18.08 -2.99 -10.57
CA PHE A 500 17.97 -1.55 -10.51
C PHE A 500 17.43 -1.02 -11.84
N PRO A 501 16.19 -0.51 -11.91
CA PRO A 501 15.74 0.22 -13.09
C PRO A 501 16.61 1.42 -13.42
N ALA A 502 16.52 1.95 -14.64
CA ALA A 502 17.36 3.05 -15.11
C ALA A 502 17.41 4.24 -14.14
N GLY A 503 18.60 4.86 -14.01
CA GLY A 503 18.88 5.96 -13.10
C GLY A 503 19.94 5.60 -12.06
N GLU A 504 20.15 6.46 -11.08
CA GLU A 504 21.08 6.23 -9.97
C GLU A 504 20.31 5.82 -8.71
N TRP A 505 20.87 4.87 -7.95
CA TRP A 505 20.32 4.33 -6.73
C TRP A 505 21.35 4.40 -5.62
N TYR A 506 20.90 4.63 -4.40
CA TYR A 506 21.77 4.77 -3.22
C TYR A 506 21.32 3.81 -2.14
N ASP A 507 22.24 2.98 -1.66
CA ASP A 507 22.00 2.14 -0.48
C ASP A 507 21.64 3.05 0.71
N TYR A 508 20.48 2.81 1.28
CA TYR A 508 19.97 3.61 2.40
C TYR A 508 20.88 3.58 3.64
N TRP A 509 21.55 2.45 3.86
CA TRP A 509 22.36 2.23 5.07
C TRP A 509 23.79 2.72 4.91
N THR A 510 24.37 2.54 3.76
CA THR A 510 25.79 2.82 3.50
C THR A 510 26.05 4.05 2.63
N GLY A 511 25.04 4.52 1.91
CA GLY A 511 25.19 5.59 0.92
C GLY A 511 25.86 5.16 -0.39
N LYS A 512 26.22 3.87 -0.52
CA LYS A 512 26.86 3.36 -1.74
C LYS A 512 25.96 3.54 -2.95
N LYS A 513 26.54 4.09 -4.02
CA LYS A 513 25.85 4.35 -5.29
C LYS A 513 25.86 3.11 -6.18
N TYR A 514 24.71 2.86 -6.84
CA TYR A 514 24.52 1.85 -7.88
C TYR A 514 23.97 2.50 -9.14
N GLU A 515 24.43 2.04 -10.28
CA GLU A 515 23.89 2.46 -11.59
C GLU A 515 22.71 1.56 -11.97
N GLY A 516 21.64 2.16 -12.49
CA GLY A 516 20.47 1.45 -13.00
C GLY A 516 20.68 0.76 -14.35
N GLY A 517 19.64 0.01 -14.77
CA GLY A 517 19.69 -0.88 -15.93
C GLY A 517 20.56 -2.13 -15.68
N LYS A 518 20.81 -2.49 -14.43
CA LYS A 518 21.75 -3.55 -14.03
C LYS A 518 21.20 -4.40 -12.91
N TRP A 519 21.70 -5.62 -12.83
CA TRP A 519 21.50 -6.54 -11.71
C TRP A 519 22.66 -6.46 -10.74
N LEU A 520 22.34 -6.52 -9.45
CA LEU A 520 23.25 -6.82 -8.36
C LEU A 520 23.07 -8.29 -7.99
N ASP A 521 24.03 -9.13 -8.31
CA ASP A 521 23.94 -10.57 -8.11
C ASP A 521 23.83 -10.94 -6.64
N LYS A 522 24.50 -10.19 -5.78
CA LYS A 522 24.57 -10.47 -4.37
C LYS A 522 24.73 -9.22 -3.50
N TYR A 523 23.88 -9.07 -2.48
CA TYR A 523 23.97 -8.07 -1.43
C TYR A 523 24.16 -8.72 -0.07
N GLU A 524 25.24 -8.41 0.63
CA GLU A 524 25.49 -8.87 1.99
C GLU A 524 24.56 -8.14 2.96
N ALA A 525 23.56 -8.85 3.49
CA ALA A 525 22.58 -8.30 4.41
C ALA A 525 22.77 -8.90 5.81
N LYS A 526 23.56 -8.29 6.66
CA LYS A 526 23.62 -8.65 8.09
C LYS A 526 22.22 -8.68 8.68
N LEU A 527 22.00 -9.35 9.79
CA LEU A 527 20.68 -9.55 10.37
C LEU A 527 19.94 -8.23 10.65
N ASP A 528 20.67 -7.18 10.97
CA ASP A 528 20.15 -5.82 11.25
C ASP A 528 19.98 -4.94 10.00
N ILE A 529 20.10 -5.51 8.79
CA ILE A 529 19.99 -4.81 7.51
C ILE A 529 18.91 -5.45 6.65
N CYS A 530 17.91 -4.68 6.25
CA CYS A 530 17.03 -4.95 5.12
C CYS A 530 17.54 -4.14 3.93
N PRO A 531 17.84 -4.75 2.79
CA PRO A 531 18.27 -3.99 1.60
C PRO A 531 17.20 -2.99 1.16
N VAL A 532 17.55 -1.72 1.22
CA VAL A 532 16.72 -0.59 0.79
C VAL A 532 17.57 0.36 -0.01
N PHE A 533 17.06 0.75 -1.16
CA PHE A 533 17.77 1.63 -2.08
C PHE A 533 16.93 2.86 -2.41
N ILE A 534 17.55 4.01 -2.36
CA ILE A 534 16.88 5.28 -2.59
C ILE A 534 17.16 5.73 -4.03
N ARG A 535 16.10 6.05 -4.74
CA ARG A 535 16.18 6.56 -6.11
C ARG A 535 16.76 7.98 -6.12
N GLN A 536 17.57 8.30 -7.11
CA GLN A 536 18.03 9.66 -7.37
C GLN A 536 16.87 10.67 -7.39
N GLY A 537 17.05 11.83 -6.82
CA GLY A 537 16.05 12.88 -6.71
C GLY A 537 15.10 12.74 -5.53
N ALA A 538 15.26 11.72 -4.70
CA ALA A 538 14.36 11.44 -3.59
C ALA A 538 14.26 12.59 -2.58
N ILE A 539 13.04 12.81 -2.11
CA ILE A 539 12.68 13.69 -1.00
C ILE A 539 11.86 12.87 0.00
N ILE A 540 12.46 12.55 1.15
CA ILE A 540 11.85 11.68 2.15
C ILE A 540 11.63 12.47 3.44
N PRO A 541 10.42 12.94 3.72
CA PRO A 541 10.11 13.60 4.97
C PRO A 541 10.04 12.58 6.10
N MET A 542 10.59 12.94 7.27
CA MET A 542 10.62 12.10 8.45
C MET A 542 10.27 12.91 9.71
N TYR A 543 9.50 12.30 10.62
CA TYR A 543 9.22 12.86 11.95
C TYR A 543 10.35 12.59 12.94
N PRO A 544 10.36 13.29 14.09
CA PRO A 544 11.21 12.96 15.24
C PRO A 544 10.96 11.53 15.72
N ASP A 545 11.93 10.97 16.41
CA ASP A 545 11.79 9.68 17.08
C ASP A 545 10.71 9.72 18.16
N MET A 546 9.72 8.85 18.06
CA MET A 546 8.62 8.70 19.01
C MET A 546 8.09 7.26 19.02
N ASN A 547 7.39 6.87 20.08
CA ASN A 547 6.84 5.51 20.21
C ASN A 547 5.38 5.37 19.81
N TYR A 548 4.64 6.47 19.78
CA TYR A 548 3.27 6.50 19.30
C TYR A 548 2.93 7.89 18.74
N VAL A 549 1.94 7.94 17.89
CA VAL A 549 1.50 9.20 17.27
C VAL A 549 0.99 10.16 18.35
N GLY A 550 1.59 11.36 18.41
CA GLY A 550 1.25 12.36 19.41
C GLY A 550 2.04 12.28 20.74
N GLU A 551 2.99 11.36 20.90
CA GLU A 551 3.89 11.32 22.04
C GLU A 551 4.71 12.61 22.17
N LYS A 552 5.15 13.14 21.04
CA LYS A 552 5.90 14.37 20.93
C LYS A 552 5.35 15.25 19.80
N PRO A 553 5.54 16.56 19.86
CA PRO A 553 5.24 17.42 18.72
C PRO A 553 6.03 17.01 17.48
N ALA A 554 5.39 16.98 16.32
CA ALA A 554 6.02 16.79 15.02
C ALA A 554 6.39 18.13 14.35
N ASP A 555 6.82 19.12 15.15
CA ASP A 555 7.21 20.45 14.72
C ASP A 555 8.65 20.55 14.21
N VAL A 556 9.39 19.44 14.27
CA VAL A 556 10.67 19.26 13.60
C VAL A 556 10.48 18.28 12.45
N LEU A 557 10.68 18.73 11.21
CA LEU A 557 10.59 17.88 10.03
C LEU A 557 11.98 17.66 9.44
N THR A 558 12.40 16.40 9.37
CA THR A 558 13.63 16.02 8.66
C THR A 558 13.30 15.76 7.21
N LEU A 559 14.11 16.28 6.29
CA LEU A 559 14.08 15.99 4.86
C LEU A 559 15.36 15.23 4.51
N ASP A 560 15.24 13.92 4.27
CA ASP A 560 16.34 13.10 3.74
C ASP A 560 16.35 13.22 2.23
N LEU A 561 17.38 13.87 1.69
CA LEU A 561 17.43 14.35 0.31
C LEU A 561 18.55 13.68 -0.49
N TYR A 562 18.23 13.26 -1.72
CA TYR A 562 19.16 12.69 -2.71
C TYR A 562 19.10 13.51 -3.99
N PRO A 563 19.65 14.73 -4.01
CA PRO A 563 19.43 15.70 -5.07
C PRO A 563 19.89 15.22 -6.44
N TYR A 564 19.01 15.36 -7.45
CA TYR A 564 19.30 15.06 -8.85
C TYR A 564 18.25 15.73 -9.75
N GLY A 565 18.66 16.75 -10.51
CA GLY A 565 17.75 17.49 -11.38
C GLY A 565 16.70 18.25 -10.58
N ASN A 566 15.49 18.34 -11.11
CA ASN A 566 14.35 18.98 -10.48
C ASN A 566 13.33 17.94 -10.04
N THR A 567 13.09 17.84 -8.74
CA THR A 567 12.12 16.91 -8.16
C THR A 567 11.27 17.61 -7.12
N SER A 568 10.13 17.00 -6.80
CA SER A 568 9.25 17.56 -5.78
C SER A 568 8.51 16.46 -5.03
N PHE A 569 8.08 16.80 -3.81
CA PHE A 569 7.22 15.98 -2.95
C PHE A 569 6.12 16.86 -2.38
N ASN A 570 4.87 16.46 -2.53
CA ASN A 570 3.72 17.22 -2.05
C ASN A 570 3.23 16.65 -0.72
N LEU A 571 3.86 17.05 0.38
CA LEU A 571 3.56 16.59 1.73
C LEU A 571 2.10 16.87 2.07
N TYR A 572 1.37 15.82 2.43
CA TYR A 572 0.00 15.89 2.92
C TYR A 572 -0.02 15.79 4.44
N GLU A 573 -0.78 16.67 5.07
CA GLU A 573 -0.99 16.68 6.52
C GLU A 573 -2.44 17.06 6.86
N ASP A 574 -3.00 16.40 7.85
CA ASP A 574 -4.25 16.71 8.53
C ASP A 574 -4.09 16.43 10.03
N ASP A 575 -5.16 16.35 10.79
CA ASP A 575 -5.07 16.03 12.23
C ASP A 575 -4.64 14.58 12.54
N GLY A 576 -4.51 13.73 11.53
CA GLY A 576 -4.08 12.35 11.63
C GLY A 576 -5.09 11.40 12.29
N LEU A 577 -6.29 11.87 12.62
CA LEU A 577 -7.23 11.16 13.48
C LEU A 577 -8.67 11.20 12.97
N THR A 578 -9.22 12.41 12.74
CA THR A 578 -10.64 12.61 12.48
C THR A 578 -11.00 12.56 10.99
N ARG A 579 -12.31 12.57 10.71
CA ARG A 579 -12.86 12.65 9.36
C ARG A 579 -12.97 14.09 8.83
N ASP A 580 -12.45 15.06 9.54
CA ASP A 580 -12.56 16.47 9.15
C ASP A 580 -11.83 16.79 7.85
N TYR A 581 -10.84 15.94 7.45
CA TYR A 581 -10.25 16.01 6.11
C TYR A 581 -11.29 15.93 4.98
N LYS A 582 -12.41 15.21 5.17
CA LYS A 582 -13.52 15.17 4.18
C LYS A 582 -14.23 16.50 4.04
N LYS A 583 -14.05 17.42 4.99
CA LYS A 583 -14.57 18.80 4.97
C LYS A 583 -13.53 19.82 4.47
N GLY A 584 -12.37 19.35 4.00
CA GLY A 584 -11.29 20.20 3.53
C GLY A 584 -10.29 20.63 4.62
N GLU A 585 -10.38 20.07 5.83
CA GLU A 585 -9.43 20.35 6.93
C GLU A 585 -8.15 19.50 6.74
N PHE A 586 -7.33 19.92 5.85
CA PHE A 586 -5.99 19.39 5.58
C PHE A 586 -5.10 20.47 4.97
N ALA A 587 -3.81 20.24 4.96
CA ALA A 587 -2.83 21.11 4.29
C ALA A 587 -1.89 20.30 3.39
N ARG A 588 -1.40 20.95 2.34
CA ARG A 588 -0.35 20.44 1.46
C ARG A 588 0.81 21.40 1.39
N THR A 589 2.01 20.88 1.56
CA THR A 589 3.26 21.64 1.44
C THR A 589 4.09 21.04 0.32
N LEU A 590 4.28 21.79 -0.77
CA LEU A 590 5.14 21.39 -1.87
C LEU A 590 6.60 21.64 -1.48
N ILE A 591 7.38 20.57 -1.46
CA ILE A 591 8.83 20.60 -1.24
C ILE A 591 9.48 20.31 -2.58
N SER A 592 10.29 21.22 -3.10
CA SER A 592 10.97 21.08 -4.37
C SER A 592 12.47 21.16 -4.19
N VAL A 593 13.20 20.30 -4.90
CA VAL A 593 14.66 20.29 -4.91
C VAL A 593 15.16 20.49 -6.33
N SER A 594 16.01 21.47 -6.52
CA SER A 594 16.71 21.74 -7.78
C SER A 594 18.19 21.52 -7.58
N SER A 595 18.79 20.72 -8.45
CA SER A 595 20.19 20.34 -8.39
C SER A 595 20.72 20.03 -9.77
N PRO A 596 22.03 20.23 -10.07
CA PRO A 596 22.61 19.71 -11.30
C PRO A 596 22.42 18.19 -11.42
N LYS A 597 22.33 17.71 -12.66
CA LYS A 597 22.41 16.29 -12.97
C LYS A 597 23.88 15.87 -12.99
N GLY A 598 24.40 15.37 -11.87
CA GLY A 598 25.81 15.03 -11.71
C GLY A 598 26.54 16.04 -10.82
N GLU A 599 27.85 16.03 -10.83
CA GLU A 599 28.70 16.65 -9.84
C GLU A 599 28.65 18.20 -9.84
N LYS A 600 28.84 18.73 -8.62
CA LYS A 600 29.11 20.13 -8.23
C LYS A 600 28.19 21.20 -8.84
N GLY A 601 27.49 21.83 -7.95
CA GLY A 601 26.67 22.99 -8.25
C GLY A 601 25.78 23.32 -7.06
N THR A 602 25.01 24.36 -7.19
CA THR A 602 24.09 24.80 -6.15
C THR A 602 22.90 23.87 -6.03
N ILE A 603 22.60 23.40 -4.81
CA ILE A 603 21.36 22.70 -4.49
C ILE A 603 20.41 23.73 -3.86
N THR A 604 19.20 23.83 -4.42
CA THR A 604 18.15 24.66 -3.86
C THR A 604 17.01 23.80 -3.37
N VAL A 605 16.58 24.03 -2.14
CA VAL A 605 15.41 23.41 -1.54
C VAL A 605 14.38 24.51 -1.29
N ASP A 606 13.29 24.46 -2.04
CA ASP A 606 12.16 25.36 -1.89
C ASP A 606 11.03 24.62 -1.13
N ILE A 607 10.59 25.18 -0.02
CA ILE A 607 9.48 24.69 0.79
C ILE A 607 8.37 25.72 0.66
N ALA A 608 7.36 25.42 -0.14
CA ALA A 608 6.23 26.33 -0.35
C ALA A 608 5.42 26.50 0.93
N LYS A 609 4.78 27.66 1.07
CA LYS A 609 3.80 27.85 2.13
C LYS A 609 2.71 26.78 2.08
N ALA A 610 2.26 26.34 3.23
CA ALA A 610 1.18 25.37 3.34
C ALA A 610 -0.10 25.90 2.65
N LYS A 611 -0.69 25.06 1.82
CA LYS A 611 -1.99 25.31 1.17
C LYS A 611 -3.06 24.52 1.91
N GLY A 612 -4.04 25.21 2.49
CA GLY A 612 -5.06 24.64 3.37
C GLY A 612 -4.73 24.82 4.84
N ASP A 613 -5.64 24.39 5.69
CA ASP A 613 -5.51 24.47 7.14
C ASP A 613 -6.28 23.34 7.82
N TYR A 614 -5.89 23.01 9.04
CA TYR A 614 -6.55 22.01 9.87
C TYR A 614 -6.26 22.27 11.35
N LYS A 615 -7.09 21.77 12.22
CA LYS A 615 -6.92 21.91 13.67
C LYS A 615 -5.63 21.24 14.13
N GLY A 616 -4.73 22.05 14.72
CA GLY A 616 -3.45 21.55 15.24
C GLY A 616 -2.30 21.70 14.25
N ARG A 617 -2.49 22.32 13.09
CA ARG A 617 -1.40 22.58 12.14
C ARG A 617 -0.31 23.45 12.79
N TYR A 618 0.93 23.02 12.63
CA TYR A 618 2.08 23.78 13.09
C TYR A 618 2.25 25.06 12.28
N GLN A 619 2.18 26.22 12.93
CA GLN A 619 2.35 27.54 12.29
C GLN A 619 3.83 27.85 12.04
N GLU A 620 4.70 27.23 12.80
CA GLU A 620 6.16 27.31 12.66
C GLU A 620 6.76 25.91 12.79
N ARG A 621 7.84 25.67 12.07
CA ARG A 621 8.53 24.38 12.06
C ARG A 621 10.05 24.56 11.93
N THR A 622 10.81 23.74 12.60
CA THR A 622 12.24 23.57 12.34
C THR A 622 12.41 22.52 11.24
N TYR A 623 13.22 22.82 10.25
CA TYR A 623 13.57 21.86 9.20
C TYR A 623 15.00 21.36 9.46
N LEU A 624 15.16 20.04 9.41
CA LEU A 624 16.45 19.36 9.37
C LEU A 624 16.64 18.81 7.96
N LEU A 625 17.63 19.32 7.24
CA LEU A 625 17.98 18.75 5.95
C LEU A 625 19.16 17.79 6.14
N ASP A 626 18.98 16.59 5.60
CA ASP A 626 20.01 15.56 5.53
C ASP A 626 20.30 15.28 4.06
N VAL A 627 21.29 15.97 3.50
CA VAL A 627 21.48 16.07 2.06
C VAL A 627 22.67 15.25 1.62
N ARG A 628 22.45 14.28 0.71
CA ARG A 628 23.56 13.54 0.12
C ARG A 628 24.48 14.47 -0.66
N SER A 629 25.78 14.39 -0.36
CA SER A 629 26.82 15.16 -1.05
C SER A 629 28.18 14.48 -0.91
N GLU A 630 28.97 14.50 -1.95
CA GLU A 630 30.34 13.96 -1.94
C GLU A 630 31.37 14.95 -1.39
N SER A 631 31.00 16.21 -1.20
CA SER A 631 31.88 17.25 -0.71
C SER A 631 31.19 18.20 0.27
N SER A 632 31.98 18.86 1.09
CA SER A 632 31.51 19.93 1.97
C SER A 632 31.08 21.13 1.13
N PRO A 633 29.92 21.77 1.42
CA PRO A 633 29.55 23.01 0.79
C PRO A 633 30.50 24.16 1.22
N SER A 634 30.57 25.18 0.39
CA SER A 634 31.26 26.43 0.68
C SER A 634 30.41 27.37 1.54
N ASN A 635 29.08 27.32 1.34
CA ASN A 635 28.12 28.14 2.08
C ASN A 635 26.73 27.48 2.12
N VAL A 636 25.94 27.85 3.11
CA VAL A 636 24.51 27.51 3.20
C VAL A 636 23.76 28.79 3.58
N THR A 637 22.62 29.05 2.92
CA THR A 637 21.74 30.16 3.25
C THR A 637 20.31 29.68 3.48
N VAL A 638 19.59 30.38 4.38
CA VAL A 638 18.15 30.22 4.60
C VAL A 638 17.49 31.57 4.43
N ALA A 639 16.52 31.70 3.53
CA ALA A 639 15.89 32.98 3.19
C ALA A 639 16.94 34.07 2.92
N GLU A 640 17.94 33.76 2.10
CA GLU A 640 19.09 34.61 1.70
C GLU A 640 20.06 34.96 2.84
N LYS A 641 19.81 34.55 4.09
CA LYS A 641 20.68 34.77 5.23
C LYS A 641 21.68 33.61 5.35
N PRO A 642 23.00 33.91 5.47
CA PRO A 642 23.99 32.85 5.63
C PRO A 642 23.85 32.15 6.99
N LEU A 643 23.93 30.82 6.95
CA LEU A 643 24.06 29.99 8.14
C LEU A 643 25.52 29.74 8.47
N SER A 644 25.83 29.72 9.77
CA SER A 644 27.17 29.38 10.24
C SER A 644 27.44 27.87 10.14
N ALA A 645 28.66 27.51 9.78
CA ALA A 645 29.16 26.16 10.00
C ALA A 645 29.34 25.94 11.50
N ILE A 646 28.83 24.83 12.02
CA ILE A 646 28.84 24.50 13.46
C ILE A 646 29.35 23.09 13.69
N SER A 647 29.65 22.72 14.93
CA SER A 647 30.03 21.35 15.25
C SER A 647 28.82 20.42 15.32
N PRO A 648 29.00 19.09 15.10
CA PRO A 648 27.95 18.11 15.32
C PRO A 648 27.29 18.19 16.71
N GLU A 649 28.08 18.50 17.77
CA GLU A 649 27.57 18.62 19.14
C GLU A 649 26.61 19.81 19.25
N ALA A 650 26.98 20.98 18.70
CA ALA A 650 26.15 22.17 18.70
C ALA A 650 24.84 21.93 17.88
N PHE A 651 24.95 21.26 16.75
CA PHE A 651 23.80 20.86 15.93
C PHE A 651 22.83 19.95 16.71
N ASN A 652 23.37 18.93 17.38
CA ASN A 652 22.58 18.00 18.21
C ASN A 652 21.97 18.65 19.44
N ALA A 653 22.65 19.69 19.98
CA ALA A 653 22.09 20.52 21.03
C ALA A 653 20.98 21.48 20.58
N GLY A 654 20.67 21.51 19.29
CA GLY A 654 19.56 22.30 18.71
C GLY A 654 19.97 23.66 18.15
N GLN A 655 21.26 23.95 18.01
CA GLN A 655 21.73 25.20 17.42
C GLN A 655 21.46 25.23 15.90
N GLU A 656 21.00 26.37 15.39
CA GLU A 656 20.90 26.65 13.97
C GLU A 656 22.29 26.67 13.32
N GLY A 657 22.39 26.06 12.14
CA GLY A 657 23.64 26.01 11.39
C GLY A 657 23.74 24.76 10.51
N TRP A 658 24.94 24.51 10.02
CA TRP A 658 25.21 23.34 9.19
C TRP A 658 26.59 22.73 9.47
N TYR A 659 26.73 21.45 9.11
CA TYR A 659 28.02 20.77 9.03
C TYR A 659 28.02 19.71 7.96
N PHE A 660 29.20 19.27 7.56
CA PHE A 660 29.37 18.16 6.62
C PHE A 660 29.96 16.95 7.34
N ASP A 661 29.27 15.81 7.23
CA ASP A 661 29.71 14.53 7.76
C ASP A 661 30.14 13.62 6.60
N ALA A 662 31.44 13.53 6.37
CA ALA A 662 32.01 12.67 5.33
C ALA A 662 31.87 11.16 5.65
N SER A 663 31.65 10.82 6.93
CA SER A 663 31.55 9.42 7.40
C SER A 663 30.11 8.89 7.36
N ASP A 664 29.10 9.77 7.40
CA ASP A 664 27.70 9.35 7.31
C ASP A 664 27.34 9.06 5.86
N ARG A 665 27.05 7.78 5.55
CA ARG A 665 26.52 7.32 4.26
C ARG A 665 27.25 7.93 3.04
N MET A 666 28.57 7.92 3.08
CA MET A 666 29.48 8.45 2.04
C MET A 666 29.36 9.96 1.78
N GLY A 667 28.94 10.71 2.76
CA GLY A 667 28.90 12.17 2.76
C GLY A 667 27.48 12.73 2.85
N ARG A 668 27.25 13.52 3.92
CA ARG A 668 25.98 14.18 4.19
C ARG A 668 26.19 15.61 4.65
N VAL A 669 25.48 16.54 4.06
CA VAL A 669 25.36 17.91 4.57
C VAL A 669 24.14 17.94 5.48
N LYS A 670 24.37 18.27 6.75
CA LYS A 670 23.34 18.42 7.78
C LYS A 670 23.05 19.90 7.96
N VAL A 671 21.80 20.31 7.75
CA VAL A 671 21.35 21.70 7.93
C VAL A 671 20.23 21.72 8.95
N ARG A 672 20.32 22.63 9.92
CA ARG A 672 19.27 22.90 10.90
C ARG A 672 18.86 24.37 10.80
N THR A 673 17.58 24.60 10.56
CA THR A 673 17.02 25.94 10.55
C THR A 673 16.53 26.34 11.93
N ASN A 674 16.35 27.63 12.16
CA ASN A 674 15.46 28.12 13.22
C ASN A 674 14.01 27.70 12.94
N ARG A 675 13.10 28.06 13.83
CA ARG A 675 11.66 27.92 13.55
C ARG A 675 11.26 28.87 12.42
N LEU A 676 10.79 28.32 11.33
CA LEU A 676 10.35 29.02 10.13
C LEU A 676 8.83 28.96 10.03
N SER A 677 8.21 30.06 9.59
CA SER A 677 6.77 30.12 9.36
C SER A 677 6.36 29.18 8.24
N THR A 678 5.37 28.33 8.50
CA THR A 678 4.75 27.45 7.47
C THR A 678 3.76 28.20 6.58
N ASN A 679 3.47 29.47 6.87
CA ASN A 679 2.62 30.35 6.08
C ASN A 679 3.37 31.19 5.04
N GLN A 680 4.68 30.98 4.92
CA GLN A 680 5.56 31.66 3.97
C GLN A 680 6.41 30.65 3.22
N ASP A 681 6.76 30.99 1.98
CA ASP A 681 7.71 30.20 1.22
C ASP A 681 9.10 30.30 1.87
N GLN A 682 9.78 29.19 1.96
CA GLN A 682 11.13 29.08 2.51
C GLN A 682 12.08 28.61 1.44
N LYS A 683 13.25 29.21 1.37
CA LYS A 683 14.30 28.83 0.42
C LYS A 683 15.60 28.55 1.15
N ILE A 684 16.15 27.37 0.94
CA ILE A 684 17.43 26.95 1.47
C ILE A 684 18.36 26.67 0.30
N VAL A 685 19.53 27.29 0.30
CA VAL A 685 20.53 27.15 -0.79
C VAL A 685 21.81 26.64 -0.22
N ILE A 686 22.34 25.58 -0.84
CA ILE A 686 23.61 24.93 -0.48
C ILE A 686 24.55 25.09 -1.66
N GLY A 687 25.60 25.90 -1.49
CA GLY A 687 26.59 26.23 -2.52
C GLY A 687 27.88 25.44 -2.36
N PHE A 688 28.40 24.90 -3.45
CA PHE A 688 29.62 24.09 -3.49
C PHE A 688 30.76 24.79 -4.24
#